data_3150cce7b0b84a721866ddd5a12d0b98
#
_entry.id   3150cce7b0b84a721866ddd5a12d0b98
#
_cell.length_a   1.000
_cell.length_b   1.000
_cell.length_c   1.000
_cell.angle_alpha   90.00
_cell.angle_beta   90.00
_cell.angle_gamma   90.00
#
_symmetry.space_group_name_H-M   'P 1'
#
loop_
_entity.id
_entity.type
_entity.pdbx_description
1 polymer ?
#
loop_
_entity_poly.entity_id
_entity_poly.type
_entity_poly.pdbx_seq_one_letter_code
_entity_poly.pdbx_strand_id
1 'polypeptide(L)'
;MDRIVFRDNKGPVLGTNQIVIDPPVSAAPTDQGGTPVDPPRVEEKVEEVVLTSVESEAIPLAAAEESVPEESEVVEIAQPKQPEPAVTPMPVQEAPVIASERLEPASPSKTSFMTPFFGKKDTKTPVSREAESLYREGIATLRDLIAPPAIKVSSNTMQIGEVFSRTYFVVAYPRYLSTNWFSPIINIDFSMDTALFVHPIDTAEIMKNLRKSATQVQSQIHMEAEDGKIRDPMLESALQNIEELRDKLQQGTEKFFRAGLYMTLYGHDESDLNDKCRAIESILEAQLVYTKPAVLRMDQGFAATRPLAMDVLDVANNLNTEPLSTTFPFVSSDVSSNQGVLYGINRHNNSLILFDRFKMENANMVVFAKSGAGKSYTVKLEVLRSMMFGASVIILDPENEYKHLCEAVGGSFLKISLNSDVHLNPFDLPKQVEDEDSEGIFRNNIANLVGLLHLMLGSVTPEEDSILDRAIRETYAVQDITEKSDFSALTSSSFPTMSDLYAVLENMEGAESLAARLERYTEGIFGGFLDKQTNVEMNNQLVAFNIRDLEEELRPIAMYIILQFIWNEMRTHVKKRVIVVDEAWVMMQHEDAAGFLFGIAKRCRKYFTGLTTITQDISDFMSSRYGKPIITNSSLQLLLRQSPSSIDLVAETFFLTDHEKFLLLESSVGEGIFFAGTK
;
A
#
# COMPACT_ATOMS: atom_id res chain seq x y z
N MET A 1 3.51 -17.98 -7.65
CA MET A 1 4.31 -17.22 -6.65
C MET A 1 3.68 -15.85 -6.57
N ASP A 2 2.89 -15.65 -5.54
CA ASP A 2 2.06 -14.46 -5.44
C ASP A 2 2.88 -13.36 -4.77
N ARG A 3 3.12 -12.27 -5.48
CA ARG A 3 3.74 -11.07 -4.93
C ARG A 3 2.65 -10.20 -4.31
N ILE A 4 2.77 -9.81 -3.04
CA ILE A 4 2.29 -8.51 -2.59
C ILE A 4 3.34 -7.51 -3.05
N VAL A 5 3.01 -6.69 -4.03
CA VAL A 5 3.92 -5.68 -4.53
C VAL A 5 3.63 -4.40 -3.77
N PHE A 6 4.56 -4.01 -2.90
CA PHE A 6 4.55 -2.66 -2.34
C PHE A 6 5.17 -1.74 -3.38
N ARG A 7 4.36 -0.84 -3.94
CA ARG A 7 4.82 0.17 -4.89
C ARG A 7 5.13 1.49 -4.20
N ASP A 8 6.28 2.02 -4.57
CA ASP A 8 6.61 3.42 -4.36
C ASP A 8 5.72 4.30 -5.26
N ASN A 9 4.88 5.14 -4.68
CA ASN A 9 3.97 6.03 -5.39
C ASN A 9 4.71 7.26 -5.94
N LYS A 10 5.88 7.05 -6.58
CA LYS A 10 6.63 8.12 -7.23
C LYS A 10 6.44 8.02 -8.74
N GLY A 11 5.66 8.94 -9.26
CA GLY A 11 5.75 9.32 -10.66
C GLY A 11 7.19 9.77 -10.99
N PRO A 12 7.58 9.86 -12.28
CA PRO A 12 8.96 10.14 -12.68
C PRO A 12 9.43 11.48 -12.12
N VAL A 13 10.30 11.47 -11.13
CA VAL A 13 11.01 12.65 -10.66
C VAL A 13 12.27 12.79 -11.49
N LEU A 14 12.19 13.65 -12.51
CA LEU A 14 13.35 14.29 -13.11
C LEU A 14 13.92 15.30 -12.09
N GLY A 15 15.10 15.03 -11.54
CA GLY A 15 15.79 16.00 -10.71
C GLY A 15 16.72 15.35 -9.69
N THR A 16 17.97 15.16 -10.09
CA THR A 16 19.10 14.88 -9.19
C THR A 16 19.34 16.08 -8.29
N ASN A 17 18.95 15.99 -7.04
CA ASN A 17 19.46 16.89 -6.00
C ASN A 17 20.69 16.25 -5.36
N GLN A 18 21.87 16.65 -5.83
CA GLN A 18 23.11 16.51 -5.08
C GLN A 18 23.02 17.44 -3.86
N ILE A 19 23.02 16.85 -2.67
CA ILE A 19 23.28 17.60 -1.43
C ILE A 19 24.79 17.76 -1.37
N VAL A 20 25.27 18.96 -1.68
CA VAL A 20 26.66 19.39 -1.42
C VAL A 20 26.72 19.71 0.07
N ILE A 21 27.43 18.91 0.84
CA ILE A 21 27.81 19.25 2.23
C ILE A 21 29.08 20.07 2.13
N ASP A 22 28.98 21.37 2.36
CA ASP A 22 30.15 22.23 2.51
C ASP A 22 30.95 21.85 3.78
N PRO A 23 32.28 21.76 3.71
CA PRO A 23 33.09 21.55 4.89
C PRO A 23 33.14 22.84 5.74
N PRO A 24 33.30 22.72 7.07
CA PRO A 24 33.32 23.88 7.95
C PRO A 24 34.54 24.79 7.66
N VAL A 25 34.23 26.06 7.51
CA VAL A 25 35.20 27.13 7.31
C VAL A 25 36.12 27.26 8.55
N SER A 26 37.42 27.09 8.38
CA SER A 26 38.40 27.37 9.41
C SER A 26 38.60 28.90 9.58
N ALA A 27 38.25 29.40 10.75
CA ALA A 27 38.61 30.78 11.13
C ALA A 27 40.03 30.79 11.63
N ALA A 28 40.82 31.74 11.10
CA ALA A 28 42.17 32.03 11.51
C ALA A 28 42.26 32.73 12.90
N PRO A 29 43.34 32.58 13.64
CA PRO A 29 43.45 33.08 15.02
C PRO A 29 43.80 34.56 15.11
N THR A 30 43.16 35.30 15.98
CA THR A 30 43.66 36.57 16.53
C THR A 30 44.13 36.33 17.96
N ASP A 31 45.40 36.64 18.11
CA ASP A 31 46.18 36.64 19.33
C ASP A 31 45.64 37.67 20.35
N GLN A 32 45.44 37.28 21.62
CA GLN A 32 45.77 38.07 22.82
C GLN A 32 45.50 37.26 24.10
N GLY A 33 46.54 37.27 24.94
CA GLY A 33 46.79 36.53 26.13
C GLY A 33 45.78 36.51 27.28
N GLY A 34 45.75 35.38 27.96
CA GLY A 34 45.06 35.19 29.22
C GLY A 34 45.22 33.75 29.74
N THR A 35 45.87 33.65 30.87
CA THR A 35 46.21 32.40 31.59
C THR A 35 45.10 31.35 31.71
N PRO A 36 45.43 30.06 31.67
CA PRO A 36 44.44 28.98 31.77
C PRO A 36 43.98 28.75 33.20
N VAL A 37 42.63 28.70 33.34
CA VAL A 37 41.96 28.21 34.55
C VAL A 37 41.41 26.82 34.22
N ASP A 38 41.80 25.82 35.01
CA ASP A 38 41.33 24.44 34.93
C ASP A 38 39.81 24.34 35.13
N PRO A 39 39.08 23.50 34.35
CA PRO A 39 37.68 23.22 34.62
C PRO A 39 37.56 22.21 35.79
N PRO A 40 36.49 22.31 36.59
CA PRO A 40 36.25 21.44 37.71
C PRO A 40 35.91 20.01 37.29
N ARG A 41 36.60 19.06 37.92
CA ARG A 41 36.38 17.62 37.85
C ARG A 41 35.01 17.30 38.47
N VAL A 42 34.10 16.76 37.66
CA VAL A 42 32.85 16.16 38.18
C VAL A 42 33.16 14.68 38.48
N GLU A 43 33.12 14.32 39.74
CA GLU A 43 33.18 12.93 40.17
C GLU A 43 31.80 12.28 39.96
N GLU A 44 31.74 11.33 39.02
CA GLU A 44 30.62 10.41 38.87
C GLU A 44 30.65 9.35 39.96
N LYS A 45 29.73 9.44 40.91
CA LYS A 45 29.44 8.37 41.87
C LYS A 45 28.62 7.30 41.15
N VAL A 46 29.24 6.16 40.92
CA VAL A 46 28.56 4.92 40.54
C VAL A 46 27.97 4.31 41.82
N GLU A 47 26.67 4.36 41.99
CA GLU A 47 25.95 3.56 42.97
C GLU A 47 25.74 2.15 42.42
N GLU A 48 26.37 1.20 43.04
CA GLU A 48 26.26 -0.24 42.83
C GLU A 48 24.91 -0.70 43.42
N VAL A 49 23.94 -1.04 42.57
CA VAL A 49 22.66 -1.63 43.00
C VAL A 49 22.87 -3.13 43.20
N VAL A 50 22.92 -3.52 44.46
CA VAL A 50 22.93 -4.92 44.88
C VAL A 50 21.55 -5.52 44.64
N LEU A 51 21.46 -6.50 43.76
CA LEU A 51 20.29 -7.36 43.57
C LEU A 51 20.19 -8.36 44.72
N THR A 52 19.29 -8.11 45.69
CA THR A 52 18.87 -9.11 46.63
C THR A 52 17.80 -10.00 46.00
N SER A 53 18.10 -11.30 45.99
CA SER A 53 17.18 -12.37 45.63
C SER A 53 15.98 -12.43 46.59
N VAL A 54 14.77 -12.32 46.06
CA VAL A 54 13.54 -12.58 46.80
C VAL A 54 13.16 -14.04 46.56
N GLU A 55 13.17 -14.80 47.63
CA GLU A 55 12.66 -16.18 47.71
C GLU A 55 11.15 -16.20 47.46
N SER A 56 10.71 -17.19 46.70
CA SER A 56 9.31 -17.46 46.41
C SER A 56 8.65 -18.13 47.62
N GLU A 57 7.78 -17.44 48.33
CA GLU A 57 6.83 -18.07 49.24
C GLU A 57 5.63 -18.64 48.47
N ALA A 58 5.42 -19.93 48.66
CA ALA A 58 4.28 -20.67 48.16
C ALA A 58 3.05 -20.40 49.03
N ILE A 59 1.96 -19.97 48.43
CA ILE A 59 0.65 -19.83 49.07
C ILE A 59 -0.10 -21.18 48.96
N PRO A 60 -0.63 -21.75 50.04
CA PRO A 60 -1.33 -23.03 50.01
C PRO A 60 -2.76 -22.87 49.43
N LEU A 61 -3.15 -23.79 48.56
CA LEU A 61 -4.54 -24.01 48.12
C LEU A 61 -5.40 -24.48 49.32
N ALA A 62 -6.38 -23.68 49.71
CA ALA A 62 -7.48 -24.12 50.58
C ALA A 62 -8.58 -24.69 49.67
N ALA A 63 -8.91 -25.95 49.95
CA ALA A 63 -10.07 -26.64 49.41
C ALA A 63 -11.36 -26.06 50.02
N ALA A 64 -12.31 -25.67 49.17
CA ALA A 64 -13.69 -25.50 49.57
C ALA A 64 -14.55 -26.42 48.67
N GLU A 65 -15.07 -27.47 49.32
CA GLU A 65 -16.16 -28.29 48.84
C GLU A 65 -17.46 -27.46 48.94
N GLU A 66 -18.18 -27.24 47.84
CA GLU A 66 -19.59 -26.92 47.89
C GLU A 66 -20.34 -27.69 46.79
N SER A 67 -21.34 -28.36 47.27
CA SER A 67 -22.31 -29.29 46.76
C SER A 67 -22.99 -28.92 45.41
N VAL A 68 -23.08 -29.94 44.59
CA VAL A 68 -23.88 -30.04 43.33
C VAL A 68 -25.33 -30.30 43.69
N PRO A 69 -26.32 -29.69 43.07
CA PRO A 69 -27.65 -30.29 42.88
C PRO A 69 -27.73 -30.92 41.47
N GLU A 70 -28.04 -32.21 41.51
CA GLU A 70 -28.57 -32.98 40.36
C GLU A 70 -29.88 -32.39 39.85
N GLU A 71 -29.92 -32.06 38.58
CA GLU A 71 -31.15 -32.22 37.78
C GLU A 71 -30.76 -32.47 36.34
N SER A 72 -31.06 -33.69 35.90
CA SER A 72 -30.82 -34.27 34.62
C SER A 72 -31.89 -33.82 33.62
N GLU A 73 -31.51 -33.08 32.58
CA GLU A 73 -32.26 -33.09 31.33
C GLU A 73 -31.44 -33.79 30.23
N VAL A 74 -31.96 -34.94 29.83
CA VAL A 74 -31.42 -35.78 28.76
C VAL A 74 -31.73 -35.11 27.43
N VAL A 75 -30.73 -34.52 26.81
CA VAL A 75 -30.86 -34.11 25.40
C VAL A 75 -30.49 -35.30 24.54
N GLU A 76 -31.50 -35.82 23.85
CA GLU A 76 -31.47 -36.92 22.88
C GLU A 76 -30.58 -36.52 21.68
N ILE A 77 -29.37 -37.11 21.60
CA ILE A 77 -28.46 -36.95 20.46
C ILE A 77 -29.00 -37.82 19.31
N ALA A 78 -29.52 -37.14 18.28
CA ALA A 78 -29.94 -37.79 17.03
C ALA A 78 -28.79 -38.57 16.39
N GLN A 79 -29.01 -39.86 16.15
CA GLN A 79 -28.10 -40.76 15.46
C GLN A 79 -27.92 -40.34 13.98
N PRO A 80 -26.73 -40.49 13.40
CA PRO A 80 -26.50 -40.23 11.99
C PRO A 80 -27.24 -41.21 11.09
N LYS A 81 -27.98 -40.66 10.12
CA LYS A 81 -28.69 -41.45 9.08
C LYS A 81 -27.71 -42.33 8.34
N GLN A 82 -28.09 -43.60 8.19
CA GLN A 82 -27.44 -44.61 7.32
C GLN A 82 -27.45 -44.13 5.85
N PRO A 83 -26.43 -44.45 5.05
CA PRO A 83 -26.41 -44.10 3.63
C PRO A 83 -27.41 -44.95 2.85
N GLU A 84 -28.11 -44.31 1.92
CA GLU A 84 -29.02 -44.96 0.98
C GLU A 84 -28.32 -46.02 0.11
N PRO A 85 -29.01 -47.09 -0.30
CA PRO A 85 -28.40 -48.15 -1.08
C PRO A 85 -28.04 -47.69 -2.49
N ALA A 86 -26.86 -48.14 -2.94
CA ALA A 86 -26.29 -47.87 -4.25
C ALA A 86 -27.24 -48.24 -5.40
N VAL A 87 -27.43 -47.28 -6.30
CA VAL A 87 -28.15 -47.46 -7.57
C VAL A 87 -27.32 -48.36 -8.47
N THR A 88 -27.89 -49.51 -8.85
CA THR A 88 -27.35 -50.46 -9.81
C THR A 88 -27.15 -49.82 -11.18
N PRO A 89 -25.98 -49.92 -11.83
CA PRO A 89 -25.81 -49.39 -13.17
C PRO A 89 -26.60 -50.17 -14.21
N MET A 90 -27.36 -49.46 -15.04
CA MET A 90 -28.01 -50.01 -16.22
C MET A 90 -26.96 -50.48 -17.25
N PRO A 91 -27.25 -51.54 -18.03
CA PRO A 91 -26.29 -52.04 -19.01
C PRO A 91 -26.07 -51.10 -20.17
N VAL A 92 -24.80 -50.85 -20.45
CA VAL A 92 -24.34 -50.07 -21.61
C VAL A 92 -24.67 -50.88 -22.88
N GLN A 93 -25.48 -50.31 -23.77
CA GLN A 93 -25.64 -50.82 -25.13
C GLN A 93 -24.36 -50.58 -25.91
N GLU A 94 -23.80 -51.65 -26.45
CA GLU A 94 -22.66 -51.60 -27.37
C GLU A 94 -23.03 -50.83 -28.64
N ALA A 95 -22.24 -49.79 -28.96
CA ALA A 95 -22.30 -49.07 -30.21
C ALA A 95 -21.58 -49.86 -31.31
N PRO A 96 -22.05 -49.80 -32.58
CA PRO A 96 -21.53 -50.65 -33.65
C PRO A 96 -20.09 -50.25 -34.03
N VAL A 97 -19.27 -51.30 -34.22
CA VAL A 97 -17.90 -51.22 -34.75
C VAL A 97 -17.94 -50.73 -36.20
N ILE A 98 -17.44 -49.54 -36.46
CA ILE A 98 -17.18 -49.05 -37.83
C ILE A 98 -15.77 -49.49 -38.21
N ALA A 99 -15.67 -50.24 -39.28
CA ALA A 99 -14.45 -50.78 -39.84
C ALA A 99 -13.46 -49.69 -40.27
N SER A 100 -12.20 -49.89 -39.89
CA SER A 100 -11.07 -49.03 -40.28
C SER A 100 -10.75 -49.26 -41.78
N GLU A 101 -11.05 -48.31 -42.63
CA GLU A 101 -10.43 -48.20 -43.96
C GLU A 101 -8.99 -47.64 -43.80
N ARG A 102 -8.03 -48.43 -44.27
CA ARG A 102 -6.63 -48.03 -44.44
C ARG A 102 -6.54 -47.01 -45.58
N LEU A 103 -6.13 -45.78 -45.31
CA LEU A 103 -5.67 -44.84 -46.31
C LEU A 103 -4.15 -44.99 -46.48
N GLU A 104 -3.74 -45.32 -47.69
CA GLU A 104 -2.34 -45.35 -48.14
C GLU A 104 -1.73 -43.95 -48.19
N PRO A 105 -0.40 -43.80 -48.06
CA PRO A 105 0.26 -42.50 -48.08
C PRO A 105 0.43 -41.97 -49.51
N ALA A 106 -0.09 -40.79 -49.80
CA ALA A 106 0.12 -40.08 -51.02
C ALA A 106 1.51 -39.45 -51.07
N SER A 107 2.23 -39.68 -52.17
CA SER A 107 3.54 -39.13 -52.51
C SER A 107 3.53 -37.65 -52.80
N PRO A 108 4.69 -36.93 -52.63
CA PRO A 108 4.75 -35.49 -52.74
C PRO A 108 4.79 -34.99 -54.17
N SER A 109 3.89 -34.07 -54.53
CA SER A 109 3.99 -33.29 -55.76
C SER A 109 4.65 -31.92 -55.51
N LYS A 110 5.68 -31.64 -56.31
CA LYS A 110 6.42 -30.39 -56.42
C LYS A 110 5.54 -29.29 -57.09
N THR A 111 5.78 -28.08 -56.68
CA THR A 111 5.61 -26.79 -57.35
C THR A 111 4.90 -25.79 -56.43
N SER A 112 5.21 -24.58 -56.28
CA SER A 112 5.98 -23.58 -56.99
C SER A 112 5.92 -22.29 -56.16
N PHE A 113 6.98 -21.53 -56.14
CA PHE A 113 7.10 -20.17 -55.59
C PHE A 113 6.02 -19.21 -56.12
N MET A 114 5.41 -18.42 -55.21
CA MET A 114 5.10 -17.01 -55.43
C MET A 114 4.63 -16.32 -54.14
N THR A 115 5.37 -15.31 -53.71
CA THR A 115 4.99 -14.21 -52.80
C THR A 115 4.36 -13.08 -53.65
N PRO A 116 3.84 -11.97 -53.12
CA PRO A 116 3.30 -11.63 -51.77
C PRO A 116 1.95 -10.90 -51.86
N PHE A 117 1.24 -10.70 -50.76
CA PHE A 117 0.53 -9.40 -50.60
C PHE A 117 0.18 -9.16 -49.09
N PHE A 118 0.52 -7.98 -48.63
CA PHE A 118 0.18 -7.41 -47.34
C PHE A 118 -1.34 -7.30 -47.11
N GLY A 119 -1.80 -7.70 -45.93
CA GLY A 119 -3.15 -7.39 -45.46
C GLY A 119 -3.19 -7.59 -43.96
N LYS A 120 -3.18 -6.49 -43.18
CA LYS A 120 -3.50 -6.48 -41.77
C LYS A 120 -4.87 -7.13 -41.55
N LYS A 121 -4.91 -8.20 -40.77
CA LYS A 121 -6.13 -8.69 -40.13
C LYS A 121 -5.80 -9.07 -38.70
N ASP A 122 -6.50 -8.47 -37.76
CA ASP A 122 -6.57 -8.86 -36.38
C ASP A 122 -6.93 -10.36 -36.26
N THR A 123 -5.98 -11.18 -35.98
CA THR A 123 -6.19 -12.60 -35.66
C THR A 123 -6.13 -12.81 -34.17
N LYS A 124 -7.30 -12.69 -33.53
CA LYS A 124 -7.52 -13.37 -32.26
C LYS A 124 -7.37 -14.87 -32.54
N THR A 125 -6.44 -15.48 -31.84
CA THR A 125 -5.94 -16.83 -32.03
C THR A 125 -7.06 -17.88 -32.10
N PRO A 126 -7.25 -18.61 -33.20
CA PRO A 126 -8.24 -19.69 -33.30
C PRO A 126 -7.87 -20.93 -32.49
N VAL A 127 -6.59 -21.09 -32.11
CA VAL A 127 -6.01 -22.33 -31.58
C VAL A 127 -6.63 -22.79 -30.25
N SER A 128 -7.03 -21.86 -29.36
CA SER A 128 -7.59 -22.26 -28.07
C SER A 128 -9.02 -22.79 -28.17
N ARG A 129 -9.81 -22.28 -29.10
CA ARG A 129 -11.20 -22.75 -29.32
C ARG A 129 -11.25 -24.12 -30.01
N GLU A 130 -10.35 -24.36 -30.95
CA GLU A 130 -10.23 -25.67 -31.62
C GLU A 130 -9.72 -26.74 -30.63
N ALA A 131 -8.72 -26.43 -29.79
CA ALA A 131 -8.24 -27.33 -28.76
C ALA A 131 -9.34 -27.66 -27.73
N GLU A 132 -10.15 -26.67 -27.32
CA GLU A 132 -11.27 -26.92 -26.42
C GLU A 132 -12.39 -27.76 -27.05
N SER A 133 -12.68 -27.56 -28.35
CA SER A 133 -13.65 -28.38 -29.08
C SER A 133 -13.17 -29.85 -29.21
N LEU A 134 -11.91 -30.03 -29.57
CA LEU A 134 -11.30 -31.38 -29.68
C LEU A 134 -11.24 -32.13 -28.31
N TYR A 135 -11.02 -31.40 -27.22
CA TYR A 135 -11.08 -31.98 -25.88
C TYR A 135 -12.51 -32.40 -25.51
N ARG A 136 -13.51 -31.53 -25.78
CA ARG A 136 -14.94 -31.86 -25.56
C ARG A 136 -15.43 -33.02 -26.40
N GLU A 137 -14.85 -33.21 -27.56
CA GLU A 137 -15.10 -34.34 -28.43
C GLU A 137 -14.35 -35.63 -27.99
N GLY A 138 -13.53 -35.56 -26.92
CA GLY A 138 -12.74 -36.68 -26.42
C GLY A 138 -11.51 -37.03 -27.27
N ILE A 139 -11.13 -36.17 -28.23
CA ILE A 139 -9.99 -36.41 -29.14
C ILE A 139 -8.68 -35.90 -28.51
N ALA A 140 -8.75 -34.84 -27.68
CA ALA A 140 -7.59 -34.25 -26.97
C ALA A 140 -7.50 -34.76 -25.52
N THR A 141 -6.29 -35.01 -25.05
CA THR A 141 -6.04 -35.33 -23.65
C THR A 141 -5.90 -34.05 -22.81
N LEU A 142 -6.05 -34.14 -21.47
CA LEU A 142 -5.78 -33.05 -20.57
C LEU A 142 -4.37 -32.48 -20.74
N ARG A 143 -3.39 -33.34 -21.07
CA ARG A 143 -2.01 -32.93 -21.34
C ARG A 143 -1.92 -32.04 -22.57
N ASP A 144 -2.65 -32.33 -23.62
CA ASP A 144 -2.66 -31.55 -24.86
C ASP A 144 -3.35 -30.20 -24.65
N LEU A 145 -4.29 -30.10 -23.71
CA LEU A 145 -4.97 -28.87 -23.34
C LEU A 145 -4.07 -27.93 -22.50
N ILE A 146 -3.20 -28.51 -21.65
CA ILE A 146 -2.30 -27.77 -20.78
C ILE A 146 -1.02 -27.35 -21.52
N ALA A 147 -0.59 -28.10 -22.52
CA ALA A 147 0.61 -27.81 -23.29
C ALA A 147 0.46 -26.50 -24.07
N PRO A 148 1.50 -25.65 -24.11
CA PRO A 148 1.44 -24.44 -24.93
C PRO A 148 1.27 -24.82 -26.41
N PRO A 149 0.51 -24.04 -27.18
CA PRO A 149 0.17 -24.37 -28.58
C PRO A 149 1.38 -24.45 -29.51
N ALA A 150 2.44 -23.71 -29.20
CA ALA A 150 3.70 -23.74 -29.93
C ALA A 150 4.86 -23.23 -29.06
N ILE A 151 6.03 -23.79 -29.29
CA ILE A 151 7.31 -23.30 -28.76
C ILE A 151 8.22 -23.03 -29.97
N LYS A 152 8.70 -21.78 -30.08
CA LYS A 152 9.66 -21.38 -31.10
C LYS A 152 10.94 -20.93 -30.43
N VAL A 153 12.04 -21.61 -30.69
CA VAL A 153 13.37 -21.25 -30.18
C VAL A 153 14.13 -20.57 -31.30
N SER A 154 14.52 -19.31 -31.07
CA SER A 154 15.40 -18.53 -31.94
C SER A 154 16.79 -18.41 -31.33
N SER A 155 17.72 -17.79 -32.04
CA SER A 155 19.09 -17.62 -31.52
C SER A 155 19.15 -16.78 -30.24
N ASN A 156 18.26 -15.82 -30.08
CA ASN A 156 18.29 -14.82 -28.99
C ASN A 156 16.96 -14.67 -28.24
N THR A 157 15.91 -15.39 -28.65
CA THR A 157 14.59 -15.36 -28.02
C THR A 157 13.94 -16.73 -28.06
N MET A 158 13.07 -16.98 -27.12
CA MET A 158 12.18 -18.15 -27.11
C MET A 158 10.74 -17.63 -27.00
N GLN A 159 9.87 -18.09 -27.88
CA GLN A 159 8.46 -17.78 -27.85
C GLN A 159 7.66 -19.01 -27.42
N ILE A 160 6.81 -18.84 -26.42
CA ILE A 160 5.94 -19.87 -25.87
C ILE A 160 4.50 -19.36 -25.97
N GLY A 161 3.75 -19.90 -26.93
CA GLY A 161 2.45 -19.36 -27.28
C GLY A 161 2.57 -17.92 -27.75
N GLU A 162 2.00 -16.97 -27.00
CA GLU A 162 2.03 -15.53 -27.30
C GLU A 162 3.12 -14.77 -26.54
N VAL A 163 3.83 -15.42 -25.61
CA VAL A 163 4.81 -14.80 -24.74
C VAL A 163 6.21 -14.99 -25.28
N PHE A 164 6.95 -13.89 -25.41
CA PHE A 164 8.38 -13.89 -25.74
C PHE A 164 9.21 -13.94 -24.47
N SER A 165 10.32 -14.69 -24.51
CA SER A 165 11.23 -14.78 -23.38
C SER A 165 12.69 -14.75 -23.83
N ARG A 166 13.56 -14.26 -22.91
CA ARG A 166 15.00 -14.25 -23.07
C ARG A 166 15.69 -14.51 -21.75
N THR A 167 16.63 -15.45 -21.75
CA THR A 167 17.39 -15.77 -20.54
C THR A 167 18.76 -15.12 -20.59
N TYR A 168 19.13 -14.51 -19.47
CA TYR A 168 20.44 -13.94 -19.20
C TYR A 168 21.18 -14.76 -18.15
N PHE A 169 22.51 -14.71 -18.21
CA PHE A 169 23.38 -15.24 -17.16
C PHE A 169 24.46 -14.22 -16.82
N VAL A 170 24.96 -14.26 -15.57
CA VAL A 170 26.06 -13.39 -15.14
C VAL A 170 27.37 -13.97 -15.60
N VAL A 171 28.16 -13.13 -16.32
CA VAL A 171 29.49 -13.48 -16.84
C VAL A 171 30.59 -13.09 -15.88
N ALA A 172 30.46 -11.91 -15.26
CA ALA A 172 31.49 -11.37 -14.36
C ALA A 172 30.85 -10.52 -13.27
N TYR A 173 31.45 -10.60 -12.09
CA TYR A 173 31.14 -9.75 -10.95
C TYR A 173 32.24 -8.72 -10.74
N PRO A 174 31.99 -7.58 -10.10
CA PRO A 174 33.04 -6.65 -9.67
C PRO A 174 33.89 -7.29 -8.59
N ARG A 175 35.02 -6.65 -8.31
CA ARG A 175 35.97 -7.13 -7.26
C ARG A 175 35.32 -7.17 -5.86
N TYR A 176 34.38 -6.28 -5.59
CA TYR A 176 33.63 -6.20 -4.35
C TYR A 176 32.13 -6.09 -4.66
N LEU A 177 31.31 -6.93 -4.05
CA LEU A 177 29.85 -6.87 -4.10
C LEU A 177 29.35 -6.20 -2.82
N SER A 178 28.57 -5.15 -2.97
CA SER A 178 27.93 -4.49 -1.83
C SER A 178 26.80 -5.35 -1.27
N THR A 179 26.56 -5.26 0.04
CA THR A 179 25.37 -5.87 0.64
C THR A 179 24.13 -5.34 -0.06
N ASN A 180 23.20 -6.24 -0.37
CA ASN A 180 21.91 -5.89 -1.00
C ASN A 180 22.00 -5.40 -2.47
N TRP A 181 23.09 -5.72 -3.19
CA TRP A 181 23.27 -5.35 -4.60
C TRP A 181 22.17 -5.90 -5.52
N PHE A 182 21.53 -7.00 -5.14
CA PHE A 182 20.48 -7.65 -5.92
C PHE A 182 19.09 -7.05 -5.66
N SER A 183 18.92 -6.17 -4.68
CA SER A 183 17.64 -5.54 -4.32
C SER A 183 16.95 -4.81 -5.48
N PRO A 184 17.63 -4.00 -6.32
CA PRO A 184 17.00 -3.34 -7.45
C PRO A 184 16.38 -4.31 -8.46
N ILE A 185 16.96 -5.51 -8.61
CA ILE A 185 16.45 -6.55 -9.51
C ILE A 185 15.17 -7.18 -8.97
N ILE A 186 15.11 -7.39 -7.65
CA ILE A 186 13.92 -7.97 -6.99
C ILE A 186 12.74 -7.01 -6.98
N ASN A 187 13.00 -5.70 -6.92
CA ASN A 187 11.98 -4.66 -6.88
C ASN A 187 11.54 -4.17 -8.26
N ILE A 188 11.84 -4.92 -9.31
CA ILE A 188 11.42 -4.59 -10.68
C ILE A 188 9.91 -4.84 -10.89
N ASP A 189 9.28 -3.98 -11.71
CA ASP A 189 7.84 -3.95 -11.94
C ASP A 189 7.31 -4.95 -12.99
N PHE A 190 8.15 -5.86 -13.49
CA PHE A 190 7.74 -6.84 -14.48
C PHE A 190 8.11 -8.27 -14.09
N SER A 191 7.41 -9.24 -14.66
CA SER A 191 7.61 -10.65 -14.36
C SER A 191 8.96 -11.15 -14.87
N MET A 192 9.71 -11.82 -13.98
CA MET A 192 11.01 -12.40 -14.25
C MET A 192 11.19 -13.65 -13.38
N ASP A 193 11.80 -14.70 -13.94
CA ASP A 193 12.25 -15.85 -13.16
C ASP A 193 13.75 -15.76 -12.92
N THR A 194 14.15 -15.95 -11.68
CA THR A 194 15.56 -15.95 -11.28
C THR A 194 15.93 -17.28 -10.63
N ALA A 195 17.05 -17.87 -11.03
CA ALA A 195 17.60 -19.07 -10.43
C ALA A 195 19.08 -18.84 -10.05
N LEU A 196 19.40 -19.17 -8.80
CA LEU A 196 20.78 -19.20 -8.30
C LEU A 196 21.17 -20.64 -7.98
N PHE A 197 22.16 -21.15 -8.72
CA PHE A 197 22.77 -22.46 -8.47
C PHE A 197 24.08 -22.28 -7.72
N VAL A 198 24.22 -22.97 -6.60
CA VAL A 198 25.39 -22.89 -5.74
C VAL A 198 25.97 -24.28 -5.51
N HIS A 199 27.18 -24.49 -6.01
CA HIS A 199 27.89 -25.75 -5.87
C HIS A 199 29.18 -25.54 -5.04
N PRO A 200 29.33 -26.20 -3.89
CA PRO A 200 30.54 -26.08 -3.10
C PRO A 200 31.73 -26.69 -3.85
N ILE A 201 32.88 -26.01 -3.76
CA ILE A 201 34.15 -26.48 -4.34
C ILE A 201 35.06 -26.99 -3.22
N ASP A 202 35.84 -28.06 -3.50
CA ASP A 202 36.78 -28.56 -2.52
C ASP A 202 37.89 -27.51 -2.24
N THR A 203 38.05 -27.17 -0.97
CA THR A 203 39.04 -26.18 -0.50
C THR A 203 40.44 -26.59 -0.87
N ALA A 204 40.80 -27.88 -0.92
CA ALA A 204 42.11 -28.38 -1.29
C ALA A 204 42.48 -28.04 -2.75
N GLU A 205 41.50 -28.13 -3.66
CA GLU A 205 41.72 -27.74 -5.06
C GLU A 205 41.95 -26.23 -5.20
N ILE A 206 41.14 -25.42 -4.53
CA ILE A 206 41.30 -23.96 -4.52
C ILE A 206 42.63 -23.55 -3.93
N MET A 207 43.04 -24.13 -2.81
CA MET A 207 44.35 -23.87 -2.16
C MET A 207 45.50 -24.16 -3.08
N LYS A 208 45.42 -25.22 -3.88
CA LYS A 208 46.44 -25.54 -4.90
C LYS A 208 46.51 -24.48 -6.01
N ASN A 209 45.35 -24.01 -6.47
CA ASN A 209 45.26 -22.99 -7.51
C ASN A 209 45.76 -21.62 -7.00
N LEU A 210 45.36 -21.19 -5.79
CA LEU A 210 45.83 -19.95 -5.16
C LEU A 210 47.38 -19.98 -4.96
N ARG A 211 47.92 -21.10 -4.53
CA ARG A 211 49.38 -21.26 -4.38
C ARG A 211 50.10 -21.07 -5.70
N LYS A 212 49.57 -21.65 -6.79
CA LYS A 212 50.10 -21.46 -8.14
C LYS A 212 50.00 -20.01 -8.60
N SER A 213 48.86 -19.35 -8.39
CA SER A 213 48.65 -17.94 -8.74
C SER A 213 49.59 -17.01 -7.94
N ALA A 214 49.75 -17.25 -6.63
CA ALA A 214 50.70 -16.49 -5.80
C ALA A 214 52.11 -16.59 -6.33
N THR A 215 52.56 -17.80 -6.68
CA THR A 215 53.89 -18.01 -7.26
C THR A 215 54.05 -17.28 -8.59
N GLN A 216 53.05 -17.28 -9.46
CA GLN A 216 53.10 -16.57 -10.74
C GLN A 216 53.20 -15.05 -10.55
N VAL A 217 52.36 -14.46 -9.68
CA VAL A 217 52.38 -13.02 -9.40
C VAL A 217 53.72 -12.63 -8.76
N GLN A 218 54.21 -13.42 -7.83
CA GLN A 218 55.51 -13.18 -7.17
C GLN A 218 56.66 -13.26 -8.16
N SER A 219 56.64 -14.22 -9.10
CA SER A 219 57.66 -14.32 -10.17
C SER A 219 57.61 -13.12 -11.11
N GLN A 220 56.41 -12.61 -11.42
CA GLN A 220 56.24 -11.42 -12.25
C GLN A 220 56.78 -10.17 -11.56
N ILE A 221 56.51 -9.97 -10.28
CA ILE A 221 57.06 -8.87 -9.46
C ILE A 221 58.59 -8.94 -9.46
N HIS A 222 59.17 -10.15 -9.35
CA HIS A 222 60.64 -10.35 -9.38
C HIS A 222 61.23 -10.00 -10.75
N MET A 223 60.65 -10.46 -11.86
CA MET A 223 61.09 -10.13 -13.20
C MET A 223 61.06 -8.62 -13.48
N GLU A 224 59.97 -7.95 -13.08
CA GLU A 224 59.86 -6.50 -13.25
C GLU A 224 60.88 -5.71 -12.41
N ALA A 225 61.21 -6.21 -11.21
CA ALA A 225 62.25 -5.64 -10.38
C ALA A 225 63.64 -5.86 -10.97
N GLU A 226 63.95 -7.03 -11.58
CA GLU A 226 65.21 -7.31 -12.30
C GLU A 226 65.32 -6.48 -13.57
N ASP A 227 64.20 -6.21 -14.29
CA ASP A 227 64.13 -5.33 -15.46
C ASP A 227 64.31 -3.84 -15.12
N GLY A 228 64.41 -3.47 -13.84
CA GLY A 228 64.47 -2.07 -13.39
C GLY A 228 63.22 -1.26 -13.58
N LYS A 229 62.07 -1.91 -13.76
CA LYS A 229 60.78 -1.26 -13.87
C LYS A 229 60.30 -0.77 -12.51
N ILE A 230 59.50 0.31 -12.52
CA ILE A 230 58.84 0.84 -11.34
C ILE A 230 57.86 -0.23 -10.83
N ARG A 231 57.82 -0.46 -9.52
CA ARG A 231 56.85 -1.37 -8.85
C ARG A 231 55.45 -1.13 -9.34
N ASP A 232 54.74 -2.19 -9.74
CA ASP A 232 53.34 -2.15 -10.09
C ASP A 232 52.48 -2.38 -8.83
N PRO A 233 51.75 -1.35 -8.32
CA PRO A 233 50.93 -1.47 -7.14
C PRO A 233 49.77 -2.50 -7.31
N MET A 234 49.40 -2.78 -8.56
CA MET A 234 48.35 -3.75 -8.87
C MET A 234 48.78 -5.19 -8.58
N LEU A 235 50.03 -5.52 -8.91
CA LEU A 235 50.60 -6.85 -8.64
C LEU A 235 50.86 -7.08 -7.15
N GLU A 236 51.34 -6.07 -6.42
CA GLU A 236 51.50 -6.16 -4.97
C GLU A 236 50.18 -6.35 -4.27
N SER A 237 49.13 -5.57 -4.63
CA SER A 237 47.78 -5.72 -4.12
C SER A 237 47.17 -7.09 -4.47
N ALA A 238 47.42 -7.61 -5.67
CA ALA A 238 46.96 -8.94 -6.08
C ALA A 238 47.60 -10.04 -5.21
N LEU A 239 48.90 -9.96 -4.95
CA LEU A 239 49.61 -10.92 -4.10
C LEU A 239 49.05 -10.91 -2.68
N GLN A 240 48.89 -9.73 -2.09
CA GLN A 240 48.34 -9.56 -0.74
C GLN A 240 46.96 -10.15 -0.61
N ASN A 241 46.08 -9.89 -1.60
CA ASN A 241 44.71 -10.45 -1.60
C ASN A 241 44.72 -11.99 -1.70
N ILE A 242 45.61 -12.56 -2.50
CA ILE A 242 45.74 -14.01 -2.63
C ILE A 242 46.21 -14.63 -1.29
N GLU A 243 47.14 -13.99 -0.60
CA GLU A 243 47.64 -14.47 0.69
C GLU A 243 46.55 -14.34 1.78
N GLU A 244 45.86 -13.21 1.86
CA GLU A 244 44.77 -13.00 2.81
C GLU A 244 43.64 -14.02 2.60
N LEU A 245 43.24 -14.25 1.34
CA LEU A 245 42.22 -15.23 1.01
C LEU A 245 42.66 -16.66 1.37
N ARG A 246 43.92 -17.00 1.14
CA ARG A 246 44.49 -18.28 1.53
C ARG A 246 44.45 -18.50 3.03
N ASP A 247 44.76 -17.46 3.81
CA ASP A 247 44.75 -17.54 5.27
C ASP A 247 43.31 -17.69 5.81
N LYS A 248 42.34 -16.97 5.25
CA LYS A 248 40.93 -17.12 5.59
C LYS A 248 40.38 -18.53 5.27
N LEU A 249 40.82 -19.11 4.14
CA LEU A 249 40.49 -20.49 3.78
C LEU A 249 41.10 -21.53 4.72
N GLN A 250 42.36 -21.33 5.16
CA GLN A 250 43.03 -22.19 6.13
C GLN A 250 42.35 -22.15 7.51
N GLN A 251 41.87 -20.97 7.91
CA GLN A 251 41.15 -20.78 9.17
C GLN A 251 39.69 -21.33 9.10
N GLY A 252 39.23 -21.68 7.89
CA GLY A 252 37.85 -22.16 7.67
C GLY A 252 36.76 -21.06 7.78
N THR A 253 37.15 -19.78 7.84
CA THR A 253 36.23 -18.64 7.86
C THR A 253 35.61 -18.37 6.50
N GLU A 254 36.30 -18.77 5.42
CA GLU A 254 35.83 -18.66 4.04
C GLU A 254 35.76 -20.04 3.37
N LYS A 255 34.81 -20.18 2.42
CA LYS A 255 34.69 -21.34 1.52
C LYS A 255 34.48 -20.84 0.09
N PHE A 256 34.73 -21.69 -0.89
CA PHE A 256 34.48 -21.39 -2.30
C PHE A 256 33.30 -22.15 -2.85
N PHE A 257 32.58 -21.48 -3.75
CA PHE A 257 31.43 -21.99 -4.43
C PHE A 257 31.49 -21.66 -5.91
N ARG A 258 30.97 -22.54 -6.72
CA ARG A 258 30.64 -22.28 -8.12
C ARG A 258 29.21 -21.79 -8.15
N ALA A 259 28.99 -20.51 -8.46
CA ALA A 259 27.69 -19.87 -8.43
C ALA A 259 27.24 -19.46 -9.83
N GLY A 260 26.12 -19.98 -10.30
CA GLY A 260 25.46 -19.61 -11.55
C GLY A 260 24.19 -18.83 -11.27
N LEU A 261 24.08 -17.58 -11.75
CA LEU A 261 22.90 -16.75 -11.62
C LEU A 261 22.26 -16.55 -12.99
N TYR A 262 21.02 -16.98 -13.14
CA TYR A 262 20.25 -16.94 -14.39
C TYR A 262 18.96 -16.15 -14.19
N MET A 263 18.56 -15.40 -15.21
CA MET A 263 17.35 -14.57 -15.20
C MET A 263 16.61 -14.74 -16.53
N THR A 264 15.35 -15.17 -16.50
CA THR A 264 14.49 -15.24 -17.68
C THR A 264 13.44 -14.13 -17.62
N LEU A 265 13.46 -13.26 -18.62
CA LEU A 265 12.57 -12.13 -18.80
C LEU A 265 11.45 -12.48 -19.76
N TYR A 266 10.27 -11.90 -19.57
CA TYR A 266 9.09 -12.14 -20.37
C TYR A 266 8.56 -10.85 -20.97
N GLY A 267 8.14 -10.90 -22.24
CA GLY A 267 7.51 -9.79 -22.95
C GLY A 267 6.30 -10.24 -23.75
N HIS A 268 5.35 -9.33 -23.94
CA HIS A 268 4.18 -9.56 -24.79
C HIS A 268 4.54 -9.54 -26.28
N ASP A 269 5.55 -8.77 -26.64
CA ASP A 269 6.16 -8.72 -27.96
C ASP A 269 7.67 -8.55 -27.88
N GLU A 270 8.35 -8.56 -29.02
CA GLU A 270 9.81 -8.42 -29.09
C GLU A 270 10.30 -7.03 -28.64
N SER A 271 9.52 -5.97 -28.82
CA SER A 271 9.87 -4.61 -28.41
C SER A 271 9.81 -4.50 -26.87
N ASP A 272 8.71 -4.92 -26.27
CA ASP A 272 8.53 -4.97 -24.81
C ASP A 272 9.62 -5.82 -24.14
N LEU A 273 9.93 -6.99 -24.71
CA LEU A 273 11.02 -7.83 -24.21
C LEU A 273 12.37 -7.10 -24.28
N ASN A 274 12.68 -6.41 -25.38
CA ASN A 274 13.94 -5.68 -25.52
C ASN A 274 14.05 -4.51 -24.56
N ASP A 275 12.95 -3.81 -24.25
CA ASP A 275 12.94 -2.71 -23.29
C ASP A 275 13.22 -3.22 -21.86
N LYS A 276 12.59 -4.32 -21.46
CA LYS A 276 12.84 -5.01 -20.19
C LYS A 276 14.27 -5.53 -20.08
N CYS A 277 14.79 -6.09 -21.15
CA CYS A 277 16.19 -6.54 -21.22
C CYS A 277 17.17 -5.39 -21.00
N ARG A 278 16.97 -4.26 -21.68
CA ARG A 278 17.82 -3.06 -21.50
C ARG A 278 17.74 -2.51 -20.08
N ALA A 279 16.58 -2.53 -19.46
CA ALA A 279 16.41 -2.10 -18.08
C ALA A 279 17.23 -2.96 -17.09
N ILE A 280 17.18 -4.28 -17.24
CA ILE A 280 17.99 -5.21 -16.40
C ILE A 280 19.48 -5.02 -16.65
N GLU A 281 19.91 -4.97 -17.91
CA GLU A 281 21.31 -4.75 -18.26
C GLU A 281 21.82 -3.45 -17.63
N SER A 282 21.09 -2.34 -17.77
CA SER A 282 21.45 -1.04 -17.19
C SER A 282 21.57 -1.06 -15.67
N ILE A 283 20.66 -1.74 -14.97
CA ILE A 283 20.69 -1.86 -13.50
C ILE A 283 21.90 -2.65 -13.04
N LEU A 284 22.22 -3.75 -13.72
CA LEU A 284 23.35 -4.62 -13.36
C LEU A 284 24.69 -4.00 -13.74
N GLU A 285 24.79 -3.38 -14.92
CA GLU A 285 25.99 -2.66 -15.36
C GLU A 285 26.33 -1.47 -14.47
N ALA A 286 25.33 -0.76 -13.94
CA ALA A 286 25.55 0.30 -12.94
C ALA A 286 26.22 -0.21 -11.66
N GLN A 287 26.13 -1.52 -11.39
CA GLN A 287 26.78 -2.20 -10.27
C GLN A 287 28.02 -2.99 -10.70
N LEU A 288 28.46 -2.81 -11.94
CA LEU A 288 29.58 -3.54 -12.55
C LEU A 288 29.38 -5.07 -12.59
N VAL A 289 28.14 -5.52 -12.62
CA VAL A 289 27.77 -6.92 -12.84
C VAL A 289 27.41 -7.10 -14.30
N TYR A 290 28.21 -7.87 -15.02
CA TYR A 290 28.06 -8.03 -16.46
C TYR A 290 27.27 -9.29 -16.78
N THR A 291 26.25 -9.12 -17.62
CA THR A 291 25.38 -10.22 -18.06
C THR A 291 25.47 -10.43 -19.58
N LYS A 292 25.11 -11.62 -20.02
CA LYS A 292 24.92 -11.93 -21.43
C LYS A 292 23.67 -12.77 -21.64
N PRO A 293 22.97 -12.57 -22.77
CA PRO A 293 21.89 -13.47 -23.16
C PRO A 293 22.43 -14.87 -23.51
N ALA A 294 21.67 -15.92 -23.24
CA ALA A 294 21.99 -17.31 -23.56
C ALA A 294 21.83 -17.61 -25.05
N VAL A 295 22.56 -16.89 -25.89
CA VAL A 295 22.51 -16.99 -27.36
C VAL A 295 22.73 -18.43 -27.82
N LEU A 296 21.86 -18.93 -28.71
CA LEU A 296 21.81 -20.31 -29.22
C LEU A 296 21.53 -21.39 -28.16
N ARG A 297 21.24 -20.99 -26.91
CA ARG A 297 20.97 -21.87 -25.75
C ARG A 297 19.76 -21.38 -24.95
N MET A 298 18.81 -20.68 -25.62
CA MET A 298 17.63 -20.09 -24.97
C MET A 298 16.74 -21.13 -24.28
N ASP A 299 16.60 -22.32 -24.88
CA ASP A 299 15.87 -23.46 -24.32
C ASP A 299 16.53 -23.97 -23.03
N GLN A 300 17.85 -24.06 -23.01
CA GLN A 300 18.61 -24.47 -21.82
C GLN A 300 18.52 -23.40 -20.73
N GLY A 301 18.66 -22.11 -21.09
CA GLY A 301 18.49 -21.01 -20.17
C GLY A 301 17.10 -20.96 -19.54
N PHE A 302 16.06 -21.11 -20.36
CA PHE A 302 14.69 -21.20 -19.90
C PHE A 302 14.47 -22.38 -18.94
N ALA A 303 15.00 -23.57 -19.28
CA ALA A 303 14.90 -24.76 -18.43
C ALA A 303 15.62 -24.57 -17.09
N ALA A 304 16.78 -23.89 -17.09
CA ALA A 304 17.56 -23.63 -15.87
C ALA A 304 16.82 -22.68 -14.89
N THR A 305 15.96 -21.78 -15.38
CA THR A 305 15.18 -20.89 -14.49
C THR A 305 13.86 -21.50 -14.03
N ARG A 306 13.48 -22.69 -14.50
CA ARG A 306 12.32 -23.43 -13.99
C ARG A 306 12.63 -24.10 -12.64
N PRO A 307 11.63 -24.34 -11.77
CA PRO A 307 11.82 -24.99 -10.47
C PRO A 307 12.09 -26.50 -10.58
N LEU A 308 12.98 -26.87 -11.51
CA LEU A 308 13.38 -28.25 -11.79
C LEU A 308 14.70 -28.63 -11.10
N ALA A 309 15.40 -27.68 -10.49
CA ALA A 309 16.72 -27.83 -9.89
C ALA A 309 17.78 -28.40 -10.89
N MET A 310 17.67 -28.05 -12.18
CA MET A 310 18.55 -28.52 -13.24
C MET A 310 19.38 -27.36 -13.80
N ASP A 311 20.67 -27.33 -13.50
CA ASP A 311 21.63 -26.39 -14.09
C ASP A 311 22.10 -26.90 -15.47
N VAL A 312 21.22 -26.80 -16.47
CA VAL A 312 21.53 -27.25 -17.85
C VAL A 312 22.35 -26.23 -18.64
N LEU A 313 22.41 -24.98 -18.19
CA LEU A 313 23.21 -23.94 -18.82
C LEU A 313 24.68 -24.04 -18.42
N ASP A 314 24.97 -24.46 -17.21
CA ASP A 314 26.29 -24.71 -16.63
C ASP A 314 27.30 -23.56 -16.82
N VAL A 315 26.84 -22.33 -16.59
CA VAL A 315 27.67 -21.13 -16.60
C VAL A 315 27.76 -20.56 -15.19
N ALA A 316 28.91 -20.70 -14.57
CA ALA A 316 29.09 -20.32 -13.18
C ALA A 316 30.38 -19.54 -12.96
N ASN A 317 30.38 -18.66 -11.97
CA ASN A 317 31.52 -17.91 -11.46
C ASN A 317 31.96 -18.47 -10.10
N ASN A 318 33.27 -18.37 -9.81
CA ASN A 318 33.76 -18.75 -8.50
C ASN A 318 33.57 -17.58 -7.52
N LEU A 319 32.83 -17.80 -6.48
CA LEU A 319 32.57 -16.84 -5.40
C LEU A 319 32.98 -17.47 -4.06
N ASN A 320 33.59 -16.69 -3.18
CA ASN A 320 33.77 -17.08 -1.78
C ASN A 320 32.56 -16.74 -0.94
N THR A 321 32.55 -17.14 0.33
CA THR A 321 31.38 -17.01 1.21
C THR A 321 30.88 -15.57 1.32
N GLU A 322 31.80 -14.59 1.46
CA GLU A 322 31.44 -13.19 1.67
C GLU A 322 30.64 -12.61 0.49
N PRO A 323 31.11 -12.57 -0.77
CA PRO A 323 30.33 -12.08 -1.90
C PRO A 323 29.12 -12.95 -2.22
N LEU A 324 29.17 -14.25 -2.01
CA LEU A 324 28.00 -15.10 -2.20
C LEU A 324 26.87 -14.76 -1.21
N SER A 325 27.20 -14.45 0.05
CA SER A 325 26.22 -14.07 1.05
C SER A 325 25.51 -12.75 0.71
N THR A 326 26.20 -11.81 0.05
CA THR A 326 25.61 -10.54 -0.40
C THR A 326 24.62 -10.72 -1.55
N THR A 327 24.66 -11.85 -2.25
CA THR A 327 23.71 -12.17 -3.33
C THR A 327 22.33 -12.50 -2.79
N PHE A 328 22.21 -12.91 -1.51
CA PHE A 328 20.90 -13.09 -0.90
C PHE A 328 20.20 -11.73 -0.79
N PRO A 329 19.02 -11.59 -1.40
CA PRO A 329 18.29 -10.34 -1.34
C PRO A 329 17.65 -10.19 0.05
N PHE A 330 18.34 -9.51 0.95
CA PHE A 330 17.77 -9.11 2.25
C PHE A 330 16.66 -8.04 2.07
N VAL A 331 15.89 -8.18 1.02
CA VAL A 331 14.71 -7.36 0.76
C VAL A 331 13.53 -8.08 1.36
N SER A 332 12.93 -7.46 2.34
CA SER A 332 11.67 -7.91 2.91
C SER A 332 10.57 -7.03 2.34
N SER A 333 9.51 -7.64 1.85
CA SER A 333 8.23 -6.97 1.63
C SER A 333 7.52 -6.68 2.96
N ASP A 334 8.23 -6.79 4.08
CA ASP A 334 7.68 -6.55 5.40
C ASP A 334 7.42 -5.06 5.61
N VAL A 335 6.17 -4.71 5.73
CA VAL A 335 5.73 -3.43 6.26
C VAL A 335 5.58 -3.58 7.77
N SER A 336 6.72 -3.76 8.44
CA SER A 336 6.74 -3.92 9.88
C SER A 336 7.67 -2.92 10.53
N SER A 337 7.21 -2.31 11.60
CA SER A 337 8.02 -1.57 12.55
C SER A 337 7.92 -2.24 13.93
N ASN A 338 8.82 -1.88 14.85
CA ASN A 338 8.79 -2.43 16.21
C ASN A 338 7.64 -1.86 17.07
N GLN A 339 6.86 -0.91 16.56
CA GLN A 339 5.78 -0.23 17.28
C GLN A 339 4.67 0.20 16.32
N GLY A 340 3.43 0.15 16.77
CA GLY A 340 2.29 0.65 16.02
C GLY A 340 1.09 -0.29 16.04
N VAL A 341 0.15 0.01 15.18
CA VAL A 341 -1.10 -0.75 14.99
C VAL A 341 -0.85 -1.95 14.08
N LEU A 342 -1.40 -3.10 14.44
CA LEU A 342 -1.43 -4.28 13.57
C LEU A 342 -2.53 -4.09 12.52
N TYR A 343 -2.15 -3.91 11.26
CA TYR A 343 -3.09 -3.80 10.14
C TYR A 343 -3.52 -5.16 9.60
N GLY A 344 -2.61 -6.13 9.54
CA GLY A 344 -2.91 -7.44 9.02
C GLY A 344 -1.73 -8.41 9.07
N ILE A 345 -1.86 -9.52 8.34
CA ILE A 345 -0.82 -10.53 8.15
C ILE A 345 -0.48 -10.56 6.67
N ASN A 346 0.81 -10.44 6.35
CA ASN A 346 1.30 -10.56 4.99
C ASN A 346 1.18 -12.02 4.52
N ARG A 347 0.41 -12.28 3.47
CA ARG A 347 0.17 -13.63 2.96
C ARG A 347 1.39 -14.31 2.33
N HIS A 348 2.42 -13.55 1.94
CA HIS A 348 3.61 -14.14 1.30
C HIS A 348 4.56 -14.79 2.30
N ASN A 349 4.77 -14.15 3.44
CA ASN A 349 5.78 -14.56 4.41
C ASN A 349 5.24 -14.75 5.82
N ASN A 350 3.92 -14.60 6.01
CA ASN A 350 3.22 -14.65 7.30
C ASN A 350 3.74 -13.65 8.34
N SER A 351 4.44 -12.58 7.91
CA SER A 351 4.86 -11.51 8.80
C SER A 351 3.67 -10.63 9.20
N LEU A 352 3.79 -9.96 10.34
CA LEU A 352 2.78 -9.01 10.79
C LEU A 352 2.98 -7.67 10.09
N ILE A 353 1.89 -7.07 9.59
CA ILE A 353 1.89 -5.71 9.08
C ILE A 353 1.62 -4.77 10.26
N LEU A 354 2.70 -4.28 10.87
CA LEU A 354 2.67 -3.50 12.10
C LEU A 354 3.39 -2.16 11.90
N PHE A 355 2.70 -1.03 12.07
CA PHE A 355 3.33 0.29 12.05
C PHE A 355 2.44 1.38 12.64
N ASP A 356 3.03 2.56 12.92
CA ASP A 356 2.33 3.74 13.40
C ASP A 356 2.06 4.70 12.23
N ARG A 357 0.80 4.85 11.83
CA ARG A 357 0.38 5.75 10.75
C ARG A 357 0.78 7.21 10.97
N PHE A 358 0.92 7.64 12.24
CA PHE A 358 1.31 9.01 12.59
C PHE A 358 2.81 9.30 12.39
N LYS A 359 3.62 8.27 12.10
CA LYS A 359 5.02 8.39 11.69
C LYS A 359 5.20 8.49 10.18
N MET A 360 4.12 8.33 9.42
CA MET A 360 4.14 8.45 7.96
C MET A 360 4.18 9.93 7.52
N GLU A 361 4.37 10.17 6.24
CA GLU A 361 4.34 11.51 5.66
C GLU A 361 3.04 12.26 6.00
N ASN A 362 1.92 11.55 5.91
CA ASN A 362 0.64 11.94 6.49
C ASN A 362 -0.05 10.69 7.08
N ALA A 363 -1.01 10.89 7.97
CA ALA A 363 -1.72 9.80 8.62
C ALA A 363 -3.05 9.43 7.91
N ASN A 364 -3.27 9.89 6.67
CA ASN A 364 -4.50 9.62 5.94
C ASN A 364 -4.51 8.23 5.33
N MET A 365 -5.70 7.67 5.21
CA MET A 365 -5.96 6.36 4.64
C MET A 365 -7.17 6.41 3.70
N VAL A 366 -7.10 5.70 2.58
CA VAL A 366 -8.26 5.42 1.74
C VAL A 366 -8.53 3.92 1.72
N VAL A 367 -9.81 3.55 1.77
CA VAL A 367 -10.27 2.15 1.75
C VAL A 367 -11.27 1.97 0.63
N PHE A 368 -10.92 1.17 -0.36
CA PHE A 368 -11.81 0.82 -1.48
C PHE A 368 -12.15 -0.67 -1.41
N ALA A 369 -13.45 -0.98 -1.42
CA ALA A 369 -13.90 -2.35 -1.27
C ALA A 369 -15.33 -2.51 -1.79
N LYS A 370 -15.61 -3.55 -2.60
CA LYS A 370 -17.01 -3.85 -2.92
C LYS A 370 -17.79 -4.26 -1.67
N SER A 371 -19.11 -4.18 -1.73
CA SER A 371 -20.00 -4.66 -0.65
C SER A 371 -19.68 -6.12 -0.28
N GLY A 372 -19.61 -6.41 1.02
CA GLY A 372 -19.31 -7.74 1.55
C GLY A 372 -17.82 -8.15 1.49
N ALA A 373 -16.91 -7.28 1.08
CA ALA A 373 -15.46 -7.58 1.04
C ALA A 373 -14.76 -7.50 2.43
N GLY A 374 -15.47 -7.15 3.49
CA GLY A 374 -14.91 -7.03 4.84
C GLY A 374 -14.48 -5.60 5.24
N LYS A 375 -14.87 -4.58 4.47
CA LYS A 375 -14.58 -3.15 4.69
C LYS A 375 -14.77 -2.73 6.14
N SER A 376 -15.99 -2.79 6.64
CA SER A 376 -16.35 -2.33 7.97
C SER A 376 -15.69 -3.11 9.09
N TYR A 377 -15.49 -4.42 8.90
CA TYR A 377 -14.78 -5.25 9.89
C TYR A 377 -13.30 -4.83 10.02
N THR A 378 -12.63 -4.64 8.90
CA THR A 378 -11.22 -4.22 8.87
C THR A 378 -11.03 -2.85 9.53
N VAL A 379 -11.92 -1.89 9.23
CA VAL A 379 -11.87 -0.55 9.83
C VAL A 379 -12.20 -0.59 11.32
N LYS A 380 -13.18 -1.39 11.76
CA LYS A 380 -13.47 -1.57 13.20
C LYS A 380 -12.27 -2.12 13.97
N LEU A 381 -11.52 -3.08 13.38
CA LEU A 381 -10.29 -3.57 13.99
C LEU A 381 -9.21 -2.49 14.06
N GLU A 382 -9.05 -1.69 13.01
CA GLU A 382 -8.08 -0.59 12.98
C GLU A 382 -8.43 0.48 14.03
N VAL A 383 -9.71 0.83 14.14
CA VAL A 383 -10.25 1.75 15.16
C VAL A 383 -9.90 1.28 16.57
N LEU A 384 -10.28 0.03 16.93
CA LEU A 384 -10.00 -0.54 18.24
C LEU A 384 -8.50 -0.54 18.56
N ARG A 385 -7.69 -0.97 17.61
CA ARG A 385 -6.23 -1.03 17.77
C ARG A 385 -5.62 0.37 17.92
N SER A 386 -6.10 1.35 17.16
CA SER A 386 -5.65 2.74 17.26
C SER A 386 -6.00 3.34 18.62
N MET A 387 -7.17 3.03 19.18
CA MET A 387 -7.58 3.44 20.53
C MET A 387 -6.67 2.84 21.61
N MET A 388 -6.24 1.58 21.46
CA MET A 388 -5.28 0.94 22.39
C MET A 388 -3.93 1.69 22.44
N PHE A 389 -3.56 2.39 21.36
CA PHE A 389 -2.36 3.24 21.30
C PHE A 389 -2.63 4.71 21.63
N GLY A 390 -3.78 5.00 22.24
CA GLY A 390 -4.12 6.33 22.76
C GLY A 390 -4.66 7.31 21.71
N ALA A 391 -5.01 6.86 20.50
CA ALA A 391 -5.67 7.72 19.54
C ALA A 391 -7.16 7.91 19.92
N SER A 392 -7.67 9.12 19.77
CA SER A 392 -9.12 9.37 19.76
C SER A 392 -9.66 9.09 18.36
N VAL A 393 -10.86 8.53 18.29
CA VAL A 393 -11.49 8.18 17.01
C VAL A 393 -12.85 8.83 16.90
N ILE A 394 -13.12 9.43 15.73
CA ILE A 394 -14.41 10.02 15.39
C ILE A 394 -14.89 9.35 14.10
N ILE A 395 -16.13 8.88 14.08
CA ILE A 395 -16.69 8.12 12.97
C ILE A 395 -17.95 8.84 12.44
N LEU A 396 -18.01 9.05 11.13
CA LEU A 396 -19.25 9.36 10.42
C LEU A 396 -19.82 8.05 9.88
N ASP A 397 -21.01 7.69 10.36
CA ASP A 397 -21.65 6.39 10.16
C ASP A 397 -23.03 6.57 9.49
N PRO A 398 -23.12 6.64 8.16
CA PRO A 398 -24.39 6.77 7.46
C PRO A 398 -25.23 5.50 7.45
N GLU A 399 -24.62 4.33 7.69
CA GLU A 399 -25.30 3.03 7.59
C GLU A 399 -25.57 2.34 8.94
N ASN A 400 -25.24 3.00 10.06
CA ASN A 400 -25.43 2.46 11.42
C ASN A 400 -24.63 1.17 11.70
N GLU A 401 -23.41 1.11 11.18
CA GLU A 401 -22.56 -0.07 11.33
C GLU A 401 -21.74 -0.07 12.65
N TYR A 402 -21.48 1.09 13.24
CA TYR A 402 -20.53 1.24 14.36
C TYR A 402 -21.18 1.31 15.74
N LYS A 403 -22.52 1.21 15.85
CA LYS A 403 -23.24 1.28 17.12
C LYS A 403 -22.73 0.30 18.17
N HIS A 404 -22.65 -0.99 17.83
CA HIS A 404 -22.19 -2.02 18.76
C HIS A 404 -20.72 -1.84 19.17
N LEU A 405 -19.88 -1.31 18.28
CA LEU A 405 -18.51 -0.97 18.61
C LEU A 405 -18.46 0.13 19.67
N CYS A 406 -19.24 1.20 19.50
CA CYS A 406 -19.33 2.30 20.49
C CYS A 406 -19.81 1.80 21.85
N GLU A 407 -20.86 1.00 21.87
CA GLU A 407 -21.40 0.41 23.10
C GLU A 407 -20.39 -0.47 23.82
N ALA A 408 -19.64 -1.31 23.07
CA ALA A 408 -18.67 -2.23 23.62
C ALA A 408 -17.44 -1.54 24.27
N VAL A 409 -17.04 -0.37 23.76
CA VAL A 409 -15.88 0.37 24.28
C VAL A 409 -16.24 1.54 25.20
N GLY A 410 -17.54 1.75 25.48
CA GLY A 410 -18.00 2.90 26.28
C GLY A 410 -17.88 4.24 25.55
N GLY A 411 -17.95 4.23 24.23
CA GLY A 411 -17.92 5.43 23.39
C GLY A 411 -19.26 6.18 23.35
N SER A 412 -19.26 7.37 22.75
CA SER A 412 -20.47 8.15 22.48
C SER A 412 -21.07 7.77 21.12
N PHE A 413 -22.30 7.32 21.11
CA PHE A 413 -23.05 7.09 19.87
C PHE A 413 -24.11 8.18 19.73
N LEU A 414 -23.88 9.13 18.82
CA LEU A 414 -24.69 10.31 18.59
C LEU A 414 -25.57 10.08 17.37
N LYS A 415 -26.86 9.93 17.61
CA LYS A 415 -27.84 9.74 16.53
C LYS A 415 -28.38 11.10 16.08
N ILE A 416 -28.14 11.46 14.83
CA ILE A 416 -28.67 12.66 14.19
C ILE A 416 -29.84 12.28 13.31
N SER A 417 -30.99 12.88 13.56
CA SER A 417 -32.21 12.74 12.79
C SER A 417 -33.05 14.01 12.96
N LEU A 418 -34.11 14.15 12.18
CA LEU A 418 -34.99 15.33 12.25
C LEU A 418 -35.57 15.58 13.66
N ASN A 419 -35.75 14.52 14.45
CA ASN A 419 -36.32 14.58 15.78
C ASN A 419 -35.33 14.15 16.88
N SER A 420 -34.04 14.25 16.64
CA SER A 420 -33.03 13.88 17.65
C SER A 420 -32.84 15.00 18.66
N ASP A 421 -32.32 14.60 19.86
CA ASP A 421 -31.88 15.54 20.89
C ASP A 421 -30.45 16.04 20.66
N VAL A 422 -29.80 15.58 19.59
CA VAL A 422 -28.42 15.92 19.21
C VAL A 422 -28.47 17.02 18.16
N HIS A 423 -27.85 18.14 18.46
CA HIS A 423 -27.86 19.33 17.61
C HIS A 423 -26.45 19.86 17.39
N LEU A 424 -26.17 20.29 16.18
CA LEU A 424 -24.93 20.94 15.76
C LEU A 424 -25.28 22.24 15.03
N ASN A 425 -24.79 23.35 15.55
CA ASN A 425 -24.99 24.66 14.94
C ASN A 425 -23.89 24.93 13.90
N PRO A 426 -24.20 25.10 12.61
CA PRO A 426 -23.21 25.40 11.61
C PRO A 426 -22.54 26.77 11.78
N PHE A 427 -23.11 27.68 12.57
CA PHE A 427 -22.55 29.00 12.86
C PHE A 427 -21.52 29.00 13.99
N ASP A 428 -21.27 27.86 14.65
CA ASP A 428 -20.23 27.79 15.69
C ASP A 428 -18.86 28.15 15.13
N LEU A 429 -18.19 29.08 15.79
CA LEU A 429 -16.79 29.44 15.49
C LEU A 429 -15.82 28.59 16.33
N PRO A 430 -14.66 28.21 15.79
CA PRO A 430 -13.62 27.56 16.57
C PRO A 430 -13.10 28.51 17.65
N LYS A 431 -12.76 27.99 18.82
CA LYS A 431 -12.05 28.77 19.83
C LYS A 431 -10.70 29.21 19.27
N GLN A 432 -10.36 30.50 19.53
CA GLN A 432 -9.11 31.05 19.06
C GLN A 432 -7.91 30.34 19.71
N VAL A 433 -6.94 29.94 18.89
CA VAL A 433 -5.65 29.41 19.36
C VAL A 433 -4.61 30.53 19.32
N GLU A 434 -3.63 30.50 20.25
CA GLU A 434 -2.71 31.62 20.54
C GLU A 434 -1.98 32.24 19.33
N ASP A 435 -1.83 31.55 18.21
CA ASP A 435 -1.12 32.03 17.01
C ASP A 435 -2.03 32.29 15.81
N GLU A 436 -3.36 32.23 15.97
CA GLU A 436 -4.29 32.41 14.85
C GLU A 436 -4.97 33.78 14.86
N ASP A 437 -4.99 34.41 13.69
CA ASP A 437 -5.66 35.68 13.47
C ASP A 437 -7.18 35.51 13.45
N SER A 438 -7.90 36.22 14.34
CA SER A 438 -9.38 36.19 14.43
C SER A 438 -10.05 36.50 13.09
N GLU A 439 -9.50 37.47 12.34
CA GLU A 439 -10.01 37.84 11.01
C GLU A 439 -9.93 36.66 10.03
N GLY A 440 -8.82 35.91 10.03
CA GLY A 440 -8.64 34.72 9.20
C GLY A 440 -9.59 33.59 9.59
N ILE A 441 -9.82 33.36 10.88
CA ILE A 441 -10.78 32.37 11.39
C ILE A 441 -12.19 32.72 10.92
N PHE A 442 -12.61 33.98 11.10
CA PHE A 442 -13.95 34.43 10.75
C PHE A 442 -14.21 34.29 9.23
N ARG A 443 -13.26 34.75 8.37
CA ARG A 443 -13.37 34.63 6.92
C ARG A 443 -13.48 33.17 6.45
N ASN A 444 -12.65 32.30 7.02
CA ASN A 444 -12.69 30.89 6.66
C ASN A 444 -14.03 30.24 7.06
N ASN A 445 -14.59 30.65 8.20
CA ASN A 445 -15.88 30.12 8.62
C ASN A 445 -17.02 30.62 7.73
N ILE A 446 -17.01 31.90 7.32
CA ILE A 446 -17.98 32.42 6.35
C ILE A 446 -17.89 31.66 5.03
N ALA A 447 -16.68 31.42 4.50
CA ALA A 447 -16.50 30.65 3.29
C ALA A 447 -17.05 29.20 3.42
N ASN A 448 -16.86 28.56 4.58
CA ASN A 448 -17.45 27.25 4.85
C ASN A 448 -18.97 27.29 4.93
N LEU A 449 -19.55 28.34 5.55
CA LEU A 449 -21.00 28.54 5.61
C LEU A 449 -21.60 28.78 4.21
N VAL A 450 -20.95 29.59 3.37
CA VAL A 450 -21.37 29.76 1.97
C VAL A 450 -21.38 28.41 1.25
N GLY A 451 -20.32 27.61 1.39
CA GLY A 451 -20.27 26.24 0.81
C GLY A 451 -21.40 25.32 1.34
N LEU A 452 -21.74 25.40 2.63
CA LEU A 452 -22.89 24.70 3.19
C LEU A 452 -24.21 25.18 2.59
N LEU A 453 -24.40 26.50 2.46
CA LEU A 453 -25.61 27.07 1.88
C LEU A 453 -25.75 26.73 0.40
N HIS A 454 -24.67 26.65 -0.38
CA HIS A 454 -24.71 26.12 -1.75
C HIS A 454 -25.22 24.68 -1.79
N LEU A 455 -24.78 23.84 -0.84
CA LEU A 455 -25.24 22.46 -0.73
C LEU A 455 -26.72 22.37 -0.36
N MET A 456 -27.21 23.29 0.49
CA MET A 456 -28.61 23.35 0.94
C MET A 456 -29.55 23.95 -0.11
N LEU A 457 -29.13 25.06 -0.73
CA LEU A 457 -29.97 25.85 -1.63
C LEU A 457 -29.87 25.42 -3.09
N GLY A 458 -28.85 24.61 -3.43
CA GLY A 458 -28.55 24.18 -4.80
C GLY A 458 -27.86 25.29 -5.61
N SER A 459 -28.18 25.40 -6.91
CA SER A 459 -27.54 26.39 -7.78
C SER A 459 -27.86 27.81 -7.34
N VAL A 460 -26.81 28.60 -7.11
CA VAL A 460 -26.83 29.99 -6.70
C VAL A 460 -26.22 30.86 -7.78
N THR A 461 -26.83 32.00 -8.09
CA THR A 461 -26.26 32.98 -9.02
C THR A 461 -25.13 33.78 -8.37
N PRO A 462 -24.19 34.40 -9.14
CA PRO A 462 -23.13 35.25 -8.55
C PRO A 462 -23.68 36.42 -7.74
N GLU A 463 -24.87 36.94 -8.07
CA GLU A 463 -25.56 38.01 -7.33
C GLU A 463 -26.06 37.47 -5.99
N GLU A 464 -26.74 36.30 -5.98
CA GLU A 464 -27.20 35.61 -4.79
C GLU A 464 -26.02 35.22 -3.87
N ASP A 465 -24.88 34.80 -4.42
CA ASP A 465 -23.66 34.48 -3.67
C ASP A 465 -23.13 35.66 -2.90
N SER A 466 -23.10 36.84 -3.54
CA SER A 466 -22.70 38.08 -2.89
C SER A 466 -23.68 38.53 -1.78
N ILE A 467 -24.98 38.23 -1.94
CA ILE A 467 -26.01 38.47 -0.94
C ILE A 467 -25.80 37.54 0.25
N LEU A 468 -25.51 36.27 0.02
CA LEU A 468 -25.24 35.26 1.07
C LEU A 468 -24.04 35.65 1.93
N ASP A 469 -22.90 36.04 1.33
CA ASP A 469 -21.71 36.50 2.10
C ASP A 469 -22.06 37.67 3.01
N ARG A 470 -22.80 38.66 2.50
CA ARG A 470 -23.25 39.81 3.28
C ARG A 470 -24.25 39.42 4.37
N ALA A 471 -25.23 38.56 4.05
CA ALA A 471 -26.25 38.15 5.01
C ALA A 471 -25.63 37.39 6.19
N ILE A 472 -24.66 36.48 5.93
CA ILE A 472 -23.95 35.75 6.99
C ILE A 472 -23.23 36.73 7.92
N ARG A 473 -22.53 37.74 7.36
CA ARG A 473 -21.83 38.78 8.17
C ARG A 473 -22.80 39.57 9.01
N GLU A 474 -23.93 39.99 8.46
CA GLU A 474 -24.98 40.73 9.18
C GLU A 474 -25.59 39.84 10.28
N THR A 475 -25.80 38.56 10.03
CA THR A 475 -26.31 37.60 11.02
C THR A 475 -25.40 37.50 12.25
N TYR A 476 -24.08 37.41 12.05
CA TYR A 476 -23.11 37.46 13.16
C TYR A 476 -23.11 38.83 13.84
N ALA A 477 -23.21 39.92 13.07
CA ALA A 477 -23.18 41.30 13.61
C ALA A 477 -24.41 41.61 14.50
N VAL A 478 -25.58 41.02 14.23
CA VAL A 478 -26.77 41.10 15.10
C VAL A 478 -26.49 40.57 16.51
N GLN A 479 -25.57 39.60 16.64
CA GLN A 479 -25.13 39.01 17.92
C GLN A 479 -23.84 39.68 18.45
N ASP A 480 -23.48 40.88 17.97
CA ASP A 480 -22.27 41.59 18.29
C ASP A 480 -20.95 40.85 17.98
N ILE A 481 -21.00 39.84 17.08
CA ILE A 481 -19.84 39.07 16.66
C ILE A 481 -19.29 39.62 15.35
N THR A 482 -18.03 40.09 15.38
CA THR A 482 -17.32 40.66 14.24
C THR A 482 -15.94 40.04 14.06
N GLU A 483 -15.26 40.37 12.98
CA GLU A 483 -13.88 39.95 12.72
C GLU A 483 -12.88 40.28 13.86
N LYS A 484 -13.22 41.23 14.71
CA LYS A 484 -12.37 41.72 15.82
C LYS A 484 -12.76 41.14 17.17
N SER A 485 -13.81 40.36 17.23
CA SER A 485 -14.31 39.76 18.48
C SER A 485 -13.35 38.70 19.00
N ASP A 486 -13.26 38.54 20.31
CA ASP A 486 -12.52 37.46 20.96
C ASP A 486 -13.43 36.19 21.02
N PHE A 487 -13.17 35.23 20.16
CA PHE A 487 -13.97 33.99 20.07
C PHE A 487 -13.72 33.06 21.25
N SER A 488 -12.68 33.25 22.04
CA SER A 488 -12.38 32.38 23.20
C SER A 488 -13.36 32.59 24.36
N ALA A 489 -13.98 33.75 24.42
CA ALA A 489 -14.97 34.12 25.47
C ALA A 489 -16.41 33.70 25.10
N LEU A 490 -16.65 33.31 23.84
CA LEU A 490 -17.99 32.96 23.37
C LEU A 490 -18.39 31.55 23.82
N THR A 491 -19.66 31.38 24.12
CA THR A 491 -20.30 30.08 24.43
C THR A 491 -21.15 29.65 23.26
N SER A 492 -21.51 28.36 23.18
CA SER A 492 -22.38 27.85 22.09
C SER A 492 -23.70 28.63 21.99
N SER A 493 -24.22 29.15 23.10
CA SER A 493 -25.44 29.99 23.12
C SER A 493 -25.26 31.41 22.57
N SER A 494 -24.01 31.85 22.32
CA SER A 494 -23.71 33.18 21.78
C SER A 494 -23.79 33.26 20.26
N PHE A 495 -23.77 32.11 19.58
CA PHE A 495 -23.74 32.08 18.11
C PHE A 495 -25.17 32.16 17.54
N PRO A 496 -25.35 32.84 16.37
CA PRO A 496 -26.63 32.86 15.67
C PRO A 496 -27.04 31.47 15.21
N THR A 497 -28.30 31.29 14.82
CA THR A 497 -28.86 30.09 14.27
C THR A 497 -29.27 30.26 12.80
N MET A 498 -29.79 29.21 12.17
CA MET A 498 -30.28 29.29 10.80
C MET A 498 -31.52 30.19 10.68
N SER A 499 -32.36 30.23 11.72
CA SER A 499 -33.49 31.17 11.79
C SER A 499 -33.06 32.65 11.87
N ASP A 500 -31.94 32.93 12.53
CA ASP A 500 -31.35 34.29 12.54
C ASP A 500 -30.91 34.75 11.14
N LEU A 501 -30.28 33.81 10.37
CA LEU A 501 -29.94 34.07 8.97
C LEU A 501 -31.20 34.26 8.11
N TYR A 502 -32.20 33.44 8.31
CA TYR A 502 -33.47 33.56 7.60
C TYR A 502 -34.12 34.94 7.83
N ALA A 503 -34.19 35.39 9.08
CA ALA A 503 -34.73 36.70 9.44
C ALA A 503 -33.91 37.88 8.81
N VAL A 504 -32.60 37.75 8.66
CA VAL A 504 -31.76 38.72 7.94
C VAL A 504 -32.12 38.71 6.45
N LEU A 505 -32.19 37.54 5.82
CA LEU A 505 -32.51 37.45 4.39
C LEU A 505 -33.90 37.97 4.05
N GLU A 506 -34.95 37.76 4.91
CA GLU A 506 -36.27 38.31 4.70
C GLU A 506 -36.31 39.84 4.61
N ASN A 507 -35.37 40.52 5.29
CA ASN A 507 -35.25 41.96 5.31
C ASN A 507 -34.25 42.54 4.33
N MET A 508 -33.60 41.69 3.50
CA MET A 508 -32.57 42.10 2.57
C MET A 508 -33.07 42.15 1.13
N GLU A 509 -32.88 43.27 0.44
CA GLU A 509 -33.33 43.49 -0.93
C GLU A 509 -32.63 42.53 -1.89
N GLY A 510 -33.40 41.80 -2.72
CA GLY A 510 -32.91 40.82 -3.68
C GLY A 510 -32.61 39.42 -3.10
N ALA A 511 -33.00 39.19 -1.84
CA ALA A 511 -32.78 37.89 -1.16
C ALA A 511 -34.05 37.03 -1.13
N GLU A 512 -35.15 37.44 -1.76
CA GLU A 512 -36.44 36.80 -1.66
C GLU A 512 -36.40 35.33 -2.13
N SER A 513 -35.61 35.04 -3.19
CA SER A 513 -35.42 33.66 -3.69
C SER A 513 -34.61 32.81 -2.70
N LEU A 514 -33.58 33.38 -2.06
CA LEU A 514 -32.77 32.70 -1.05
C LEU A 514 -33.59 32.42 0.21
N ALA A 515 -34.36 33.41 0.72
CA ALA A 515 -35.22 33.22 1.88
C ALA A 515 -36.21 32.13 1.66
N ALA A 516 -36.96 32.14 0.52
CA ALA A 516 -37.94 31.09 0.19
C ALA A 516 -37.34 29.68 0.10
N ARG A 517 -36.10 29.53 -0.36
CA ARG A 517 -35.40 28.25 -0.39
C ARG A 517 -34.90 27.84 1.00
N LEU A 518 -34.50 28.79 1.86
CA LEU A 518 -33.98 28.53 3.19
C LEU A 518 -35.10 28.15 4.18
N GLU A 519 -36.33 28.64 3.97
CA GLU A 519 -37.52 28.41 4.83
C GLU A 519 -37.72 26.90 5.14
N ARG A 520 -37.46 26.00 4.19
CA ARG A 520 -37.59 24.55 4.40
C ARG A 520 -36.68 24.00 5.48
N TYR A 521 -35.54 24.69 5.78
CA TYR A 521 -34.52 24.31 6.75
C TYR A 521 -34.65 25.05 8.11
N THR A 522 -35.56 26.01 8.23
CA THR A 522 -35.87 26.75 9.45
C THR A 522 -37.26 26.41 9.99
N GLU A 523 -38.30 26.90 9.34
CA GLU A 523 -39.71 26.67 9.73
C GLU A 523 -40.28 25.40 9.09
N GLY A 524 -39.67 24.88 8.04
CA GLY A 524 -40.13 23.74 7.26
C GLY A 524 -39.79 22.38 7.89
N ILE A 525 -39.90 21.33 7.07
CA ILE A 525 -39.77 19.93 7.48
C ILE A 525 -38.35 19.63 8.07
N PHE A 526 -37.34 20.33 7.64
CA PHE A 526 -35.94 20.08 7.99
C PHE A 526 -35.37 20.94 9.12
N GLY A 527 -36.13 21.88 9.68
CA GLY A 527 -35.69 22.80 10.74
C GLY A 527 -35.30 22.11 12.05
N GLY A 528 -35.80 20.90 12.27
CA GLY A 528 -35.66 20.24 13.57
C GLY A 528 -34.22 19.94 14.03
N PHE A 529 -33.22 19.78 13.12
CA PHE A 529 -31.85 19.44 13.50
C PHE A 529 -30.85 20.54 13.18
N LEU A 530 -31.19 21.51 12.30
CA LEU A 530 -30.26 22.54 11.80
C LEU A 530 -30.38 23.88 12.54
N ASP A 531 -31.51 24.13 13.16
CA ASP A 531 -31.86 25.42 13.73
C ASP A 531 -31.88 25.40 15.26
N LYS A 532 -30.77 24.89 15.85
CA LYS A 532 -30.57 24.85 17.30
C LYS A 532 -29.12 24.98 17.67
N GLN A 533 -28.88 25.44 18.90
CA GLN A 533 -27.54 25.52 19.46
C GLN A 533 -26.91 24.16 19.66
N THR A 534 -25.59 24.10 19.45
CA THR A 534 -24.81 22.86 19.65
C THR A 534 -24.88 22.40 21.11
N ASN A 535 -25.23 21.13 21.29
CA ASN A 535 -25.28 20.47 22.60
C ASN A 535 -24.41 19.21 22.67
N VAL A 536 -23.47 19.07 21.74
CA VAL A 536 -22.56 17.90 21.64
C VAL A 536 -21.22 18.19 22.28
N GLU A 537 -20.74 17.25 23.10
CA GLU A 537 -19.41 17.25 23.67
C GLU A 537 -18.63 16.01 23.24
N MET A 538 -17.37 16.21 22.79
CA MET A 538 -16.48 15.11 22.34
C MET A 538 -15.51 14.67 23.46
N ASN A 539 -16.05 14.25 24.60
CA ASN A 539 -15.27 13.88 25.78
C ASN A 539 -14.75 12.43 25.73
N ASN A 540 -15.40 11.54 24.95
CA ASN A 540 -15.04 10.16 24.84
C ASN A 540 -13.95 9.90 23.80
N GLN A 541 -13.17 8.83 24.03
CA GLN A 541 -12.12 8.42 23.09
C GLN A 541 -12.68 7.96 21.75
N LEU A 542 -13.88 7.37 21.72
CA LEU A 542 -14.64 7.03 20.52
C LEU A 542 -15.94 7.82 20.48
N VAL A 543 -16.17 8.53 19.39
CA VAL A 543 -17.43 9.23 19.10
C VAL A 543 -17.90 8.83 17.72
N ALA A 544 -19.12 8.33 17.60
CA ALA A 544 -19.71 8.00 16.30
C ALA A 544 -20.97 8.83 16.06
N PHE A 545 -21.00 9.54 14.93
CA PHE A 545 -22.15 10.28 14.44
C PHE A 545 -22.93 9.41 13.47
N ASN A 546 -24.09 8.97 13.86
CA ASN A 546 -24.99 8.20 13.00
C ASN A 546 -26.03 9.09 12.33
N ILE A 547 -26.09 9.02 11.00
CA ILE A 547 -27.00 9.81 10.16
C ILE A 547 -27.95 8.94 9.32
N ARG A 548 -28.06 7.66 9.62
CA ARG A 548 -28.86 6.70 8.83
C ARG A 548 -30.32 7.10 8.69
N ASP A 549 -30.90 7.65 9.75
CA ASP A 549 -32.32 8.00 9.80
C ASP A 549 -32.63 9.34 9.10
N LEU A 550 -31.63 10.02 8.54
CA LEU A 550 -31.79 11.16 7.65
C LEU A 550 -32.13 10.69 6.23
N GLU A 551 -32.97 11.43 5.55
CA GLU A 551 -33.24 11.27 4.12
C GLU A 551 -31.98 11.46 3.31
N GLU A 552 -31.86 10.80 2.15
CA GLU A 552 -30.64 10.85 1.31
C GLU A 552 -30.24 12.27 0.93
N GLU A 553 -31.21 13.15 0.70
CA GLU A 553 -30.99 14.55 0.38
C GLU A 553 -30.30 15.34 1.51
N LEU A 554 -30.52 14.95 2.77
CA LEU A 554 -29.93 15.61 3.94
C LEU A 554 -28.59 15.03 4.38
N ARG A 555 -28.24 13.83 3.94
CA ARG A 555 -26.98 13.16 4.35
C ARG A 555 -25.74 13.97 4.00
N PRO A 556 -25.57 14.54 2.79
CA PRO A 556 -24.41 15.36 2.46
C PRO A 556 -24.32 16.62 3.35
N ILE A 557 -25.46 17.25 3.64
CA ILE A 557 -25.57 18.44 4.51
C ILE A 557 -25.12 18.09 5.93
N ALA A 558 -25.67 17.00 6.49
CA ALA A 558 -25.31 16.53 7.82
C ALA A 558 -23.81 16.15 7.91
N MET A 559 -23.28 15.44 6.90
CA MET A 559 -21.87 15.08 6.85
C MET A 559 -20.96 16.33 6.82
N TYR A 560 -21.36 17.35 6.06
CA TYR A 560 -20.64 18.63 5.99
C TYR A 560 -20.58 19.30 7.37
N ILE A 561 -21.73 19.46 8.04
CA ILE A 561 -21.85 20.11 9.36
C ILE A 561 -21.08 19.32 10.43
N ILE A 562 -21.19 18.00 10.45
CA ILE A 562 -20.44 17.16 11.37
C ILE A 562 -18.93 17.32 11.15
N LEU A 563 -18.47 17.32 9.89
CA LEU A 563 -17.05 17.51 9.57
C LEU A 563 -16.57 18.92 9.91
N GLN A 564 -17.42 19.96 9.74
CA GLN A 564 -17.11 21.32 10.18
C GLN A 564 -16.95 21.40 11.71
N PHE A 565 -17.85 20.77 12.45
CA PHE A 565 -17.76 20.66 13.90
C PHE A 565 -16.50 19.93 14.34
N ILE A 566 -16.18 18.78 13.72
CA ILE A 566 -14.95 18.03 13.98
C ILE A 566 -13.71 18.87 13.64
N TRP A 567 -13.74 19.64 12.54
CA TRP A 567 -12.66 20.52 12.14
C TRP A 567 -12.39 21.61 13.18
N ASN A 568 -13.43 22.23 13.71
CA ASN A 568 -13.32 23.24 14.76
C ASN A 568 -12.71 22.65 16.04
N GLU A 569 -13.17 21.47 16.47
CA GLU A 569 -12.63 20.75 17.63
C GLU A 569 -11.17 20.31 17.47
N MET A 570 -10.76 19.93 16.25
CA MET A 570 -9.38 19.54 15.99
C MET A 570 -8.40 20.68 16.19
N ARG A 571 -8.78 21.90 15.84
CA ARG A 571 -7.95 23.10 15.96
C ARG A 571 -7.75 23.48 17.42
N THR A 572 -8.76 23.29 18.25
CA THR A 572 -8.72 23.61 19.67
C THR A 572 -7.87 22.65 20.48
N HIS A 573 -7.88 21.35 20.14
CA HIS A 573 -7.21 20.29 20.91
C HIS A 573 -6.35 19.41 20.02
N VAL A 574 -5.05 19.71 19.92
CA VAL A 574 -4.09 18.91 19.14
C VAL A 574 -3.77 17.61 19.89
N LYS A 575 -4.23 16.49 19.36
CA LYS A 575 -3.98 15.13 19.89
C LYS A 575 -3.99 14.11 18.75
N LYS A 576 -3.42 12.92 18.99
CA LYS A 576 -3.55 11.82 18.02
C LYS A 576 -5.03 11.49 17.82
N ARG A 577 -5.50 11.65 16.58
CA ARG A 577 -6.91 11.45 16.23
C ARG A 577 -7.05 10.78 14.87
N VAL A 578 -8.02 9.88 14.75
CA VAL A 578 -8.44 9.29 13.48
C VAL A 578 -9.88 9.70 13.21
N ILE A 579 -10.14 10.30 12.06
CA ILE A 579 -11.48 10.58 11.57
C ILE A 579 -11.80 9.53 10.52
N VAL A 580 -12.88 8.82 10.69
CA VAL A 580 -13.38 7.81 9.75
C VAL A 580 -14.63 8.38 9.08
N VAL A 581 -14.60 8.50 7.77
CA VAL A 581 -15.76 8.90 6.95
C VAL A 581 -16.17 7.69 6.13
N ASP A 582 -17.21 7.02 6.59
CA ASP A 582 -17.79 5.91 5.82
C ASP A 582 -18.69 6.43 4.71
N GLU A 583 -18.81 5.70 3.61
CA GLU A 583 -19.51 6.08 2.39
C GLU A 583 -19.13 7.50 1.89
N ALA A 584 -17.84 7.79 1.87
CA ALA A 584 -17.31 9.11 1.50
C ALA A 584 -17.72 9.59 0.10
N TRP A 585 -18.13 8.68 -0.80
CA TRP A 585 -18.66 8.99 -2.13
C TRP A 585 -19.87 9.93 -2.08
N VAL A 586 -20.68 9.89 -1.01
CA VAL A 586 -21.82 10.78 -0.81
C VAL A 586 -21.39 12.25 -0.86
N MET A 587 -20.25 12.59 -0.25
CA MET A 587 -19.71 13.95 -0.32
C MET A 587 -19.08 14.27 -1.67
N MET A 588 -18.59 13.25 -2.40
CA MET A 588 -17.93 13.48 -3.70
C MET A 588 -18.91 13.89 -4.80
N GLN A 589 -20.19 13.61 -4.64
CA GLN A 589 -21.23 14.03 -5.58
C GLN A 589 -21.46 15.55 -5.60
N HIS A 590 -21.03 16.27 -4.56
CA HIS A 590 -21.22 17.71 -4.40
C HIS A 590 -19.86 18.40 -4.35
N GLU A 591 -19.64 19.39 -5.22
CA GLU A 591 -18.32 20.00 -5.38
C GLU A 591 -17.82 20.70 -4.10
N ASP A 592 -18.68 21.44 -3.39
CA ASP A 592 -18.33 22.13 -2.15
C ASP A 592 -18.02 21.15 -1.01
N ALA A 593 -18.81 20.08 -0.89
CA ALA A 593 -18.59 19.03 0.10
C ALA A 593 -17.29 18.25 -0.17
N ALA A 594 -17.02 17.92 -1.42
CA ALA A 594 -15.78 17.25 -1.84
C ALA A 594 -14.56 18.16 -1.62
N GLY A 595 -14.68 19.46 -1.94
CA GLY A 595 -13.65 20.47 -1.69
C GLY A 595 -13.35 20.63 -0.20
N PHE A 596 -14.36 20.59 0.64
CA PHE A 596 -14.21 20.67 2.10
C PHE A 596 -13.48 19.41 2.66
N LEU A 597 -13.90 18.21 2.25
CA LEU A 597 -13.24 16.97 2.65
C LEU A 597 -11.77 16.91 2.19
N PHE A 598 -11.49 17.36 0.97
CA PHE A 598 -10.12 17.50 0.49
C PHE A 598 -9.32 18.52 1.32
N GLY A 599 -9.94 19.63 1.71
CA GLY A 599 -9.34 20.62 2.60
C GLY A 599 -8.91 20.03 3.94
N ILE A 600 -9.73 19.13 4.52
CA ILE A 600 -9.41 18.36 5.73
C ILE A 600 -8.24 17.41 5.44
N ALA A 601 -8.32 16.58 4.39
CA ALA A 601 -7.28 15.63 4.02
C ALA A 601 -5.90 16.27 3.88
N LYS A 602 -5.84 17.49 3.32
CA LYS A 602 -4.59 18.26 3.13
C LYS A 602 -4.03 18.84 4.42
N ARG A 603 -4.88 19.22 5.37
CA ARG A 603 -4.50 20.04 6.54
C ARG A 603 -4.47 19.27 7.86
N CYS A 604 -5.19 18.15 7.99
CA CYS A 604 -5.34 17.39 9.25
C CYS A 604 -4.01 16.94 9.85
N ARG A 605 -2.95 16.71 9.03
CA ARG A 605 -1.60 16.40 9.50
C ARG A 605 -1.05 17.40 10.52
N LYS A 606 -1.34 18.71 10.34
CA LYS A 606 -0.88 19.76 11.26
C LYS A 606 -1.45 19.61 12.68
N TYR A 607 -2.56 18.87 12.81
CA TYR A 607 -3.28 18.68 14.07
C TYR A 607 -3.16 17.23 14.59
N PHE A 608 -2.11 16.50 14.20
CA PHE A 608 -1.90 15.09 14.55
C PHE A 608 -3.13 14.22 14.27
N THR A 609 -3.86 14.55 13.21
CA THR A 609 -5.07 13.85 12.81
C THR A 609 -4.86 13.13 11.48
N GLY A 610 -5.37 11.92 11.34
CA GLY A 610 -5.45 11.16 10.10
C GLY A 610 -6.90 11.00 9.67
N LEU A 611 -7.19 11.27 8.39
CA LEU A 611 -8.48 11.04 7.77
C LEU A 611 -8.49 9.66 7.12
N THR A 612 -9.49 8.83 7.44
CA THR A 612 -9.77 7.56 6.77
C THR A 612 -11.06 7.70 5.98
N THR A 613 -10.97 7.70 4.66
CA THR A 613 -12.15 7.72 3.76
C THR A 613 -12.41 6.32 3.23
N ILE A 614 -13.67 5.90 3.32
CA ILE A 614 -14.11 4.57 2.94
C ILE A 614 -15.19 4.70 1.87
N THR A 615 -15.07 3.92 0.81
CA THR A 615 -16.09 3.89 -0.24
C THR A 615 -16.21 2.51 -0.88
N GLN A 616 -17.40 2.21 -1.37
CA GLN A 616 -17.69 0.99 -2.13
C GLN A 616 -17.52 1.24 -3.63
N ASP A 617 -17.82 2.44 -4.09
CA ASP A 617 -17.76 2.79 -5.50
C ASP A 617 -16.60 3.77 -5.79
N ILE A 618 -15.61 3.28 -6.52
CA ILE A 618 -14.50 4.12 -6.96
C ILE A 618 -14.94 5.09 -8.06
N SER A 619 -15.93 4.73 -8.89
CA SER A 619 -16.39 5.57 -9.99
C SER A 619 -17.01 6.85 -9.45
N ASP A 620 -17.89 6.73 -8.44
CA ASP A 620 -18.49 7.88 -7.78
C ASP A 620 -17.47 8.73 -7.06
N PHE A 621 -16.51 8.09 -6.39
CA PHE A 621 -15.42 8.82 -5.71
C PHE A 621 -14.53 9.59 -6.70
N MET A 622 -14.23 9.00 -7.86
CA MET A 622 -13.40 9.61 -8.90
C MET A 622 -14.14 10.56 -9.82
N SER A 623 -15.48 10.62 -9.76
CA SER A 623 -16.29 11.58 -10.52
C SER A 623 -15.97 13.03 -10.12
N SER A 624 -15.60 13.24 -8.84
CA SER A 624 -15.15 14.53 -8.34
C SER A 624 -13.69 14.81 -8.72
N ARG A 625 -13.40 16.07 -9.10
CA ARG A 625 -12.02 16.55 -9.30
C ARG A 625 -11.13 16.41 -8.06
N TYR A 626 -11.71 16.23 -6.88
CA TYR A 626 -11.02 16.08 -5.60
C TYR A 626 -10.71 14.62 -5.23
N GLY A 627 -11.31 13.64 -5.91
CA GLY A 627 -11.10 12.21 -5.61
C GLY A 627 -9.64 11.81 -5.73
N LYS A 628 -9.03 12.04 -6.90
CA LYS A 628 -7.60 11.75 -7.11
C LYS A 628 -6.67 12.50 -6.14
N PRO A 629 -6.84 13.82 -5.88
CA PRO A 629 -6.09 14.53 -4.86
C PRO A 629 -6.21 13.94 -3.44
N ILE A 630 -7.36 13.43 -3.02
CA ILE A 630 -7.52 12.78 -1.71
C ILE A 630 -6.71 11.47 -1.67
N ILE A 631 -6.77 10.66 -2.72
CA ILE A 631 -5.99 9.41 -2.82
C ILE A 631 -4.49 9.72 -2.73
N THR A 632 -3.99 10.70 -3.50
CA THR A 632 -2.56 11.06 -3.49
C THR A 632 -2.10 11.69 -2.17
N ASN A 633 -3.00 12.29 -1.39
CA ASN A 633 -2.73 12.78 -0.04
C ASN A 633 -3.01 11.73 1.05
N SER A 634 -3.09 10.46 0.69
CA SER A 634 -3.28 9.36 1.64
C SER A 634 -2.08 8.42 1.55
N SER A 635 -1.24 8.45 2.61
CA SER A 635 -0.07 7.58 2.69
C SER A 635 -0.44 6.10 2.84
N LEU A 636 -1.66 5.82 3.29
CA LEU A 636 -2.17 4.48 3.44
C LEU A 636 -3.29 4.24 2.43
N GLN A 637 -3.22 3.14 1.69
CA GLN A 637 -4.23 2.78 0.72
C GLN A 637 -4.54 1.28 0.87
N LEU A 638 -5.78 0.97 1.18
CA LEU A 638 -6.25 -0.41 1.34
C LEU A 638 -7.27 -0.73 0.25
N LEU A 639 -6.91 -1.65 -0.62
CA LEU A 639 -7.76 -2.18 -1.67
C LEU A 639 -8.18 -3.60 -1.28
N LEU A 640 -9.40 -3.77 -0.81
CA LEU A 640 -9.99 -5.09 -0.59
C LEU A 640 -10.61 -5.59 -1.90
N ARG A 641 -11.27 -6.74 -1.85
CA ARG A 641 -11.90 -7.35 -3.03
C ARG A 641 -12.72 -6.34 -3.85
N GLN A 642 -12.51 -6.32 -5.17
CA GLN A 642 -13.17 -5.43 -6.13
C GLN A 642 -14.20 -6.16 -6.99
N SER A 643 -15.07 -5.38 -7.66
CA SER A 643 -16.01 -5.92 -8.65
C SER A 643 -15.35 -5.98 -10.04
N PRO A 644 -15.77 -6.91 -10.92
CA PRO A 644 -15.30 -6.91 -12.31
C PRO A 644 -15.61 -5.62 -13.09
N SER A 645 -16.65 -4.88 -12.68
CA SER A 645 -17.05 -3.61 -13.31
C SER A 645 -16.14 -2.44 -12.95
N SER A 646 -15.53 -2.46 -11.76
CA SER A 646 -14.71 -1.35 -11.24
C SER A 646 -13.20 -1.62 -11.30
N ILE A 647 -12.78 -2.87 -11.55
CA ILE A 647 -11.39 -3.27 -11.41
C ILE A 647 -10.44 -2.53 -12.37
N ASP A 648 -10.88 -2.20 -13.59
CA ASP A 648 -10.04 -1.49 -14.55
C ASP A 648 -9.77 -0.05 -14.10
N LEU A 649 -10.77 0.65 -13.57
CA LEU A 649 -10.62 1.98 -13.00
C LEU A 649 -9.73 1.96 -11.74
N VAL A 650 -9.89 0.93 -10.89
CA VAL A 650 -9.01 0.72 -9.73
C VAL A 650 -7.57 0.51 -10.18
N ALA A 651 -7.36 -0.34 -11.19
CA ALA A 651 -6.03 -0.62 -11.70
C ALA A 651 -5.36 0.62 -12.29
N GLU A 652 -6.09 1.43 -13.04
CA GLU A 652 -5.59 2.69 -13.60
C GLU A 652 -5.27 3.70 -12.48
N THR A 653 -6.16 3.82 -11.49
CA THR A 653 -6.02 4.79 -10.40
C THR A 653 -4.83 4.48 -9.49
N PHE A 654 -4.60 3.20 -9.18
CA PHE A 654 -3.56 2.73 -8.26
C PHE A 654 -2.35 2.12 -8.98
N PHE A 655 -2.31 2.19 -10.31
CA PHE A 655 -1.23 1.66 -11.15
C PHE A 655 -0.95 0.16 -10.90
N LEU A 656 -2.02 -0.64 -10.82
CA LEU A 656 -1.92 -2.07 -10.57
C LEU A 656 -1.46 -2.83 -11.82
N THR A 657 -0.67 -3.88 -11.60
CA THR A 657 -0.35 -4.86 -12.63
C THR A 657 -1.55 -5.77 -12.91
N ASP A 658 -1.56 -6.48 -14.05
CA ASP A 658 -2.61 -7.44 -14.37
C ASP A 658 -2.72 -8.55 -13.31
N HIS A 659 -1.61 -8.95 -12.71
CA HIS A 659 -1.61 -9.95 -11.64
C HIS A 659 -2.29 -9.42 -10.36
N GLU A 660 -2.05 -8.18 -9.97
CA GLU A 660 -2.70 -7.53 -8.84
C GLU A 660 -4.21 -7.32 -9.08
N LYS A 661 -4.61 -7.05 -10.33
CA LYS A 661 -6.03 -7.02 -10.72
C LYS A 661 -6.71 -8.36 -10.45
N PHE A 662 -6.10 -9.46 -10.89
CA PHE A 662 -6.63 -10.81 -10.66
C PHE A 662 -6.67 -11.14 -9.17
N LEU A 663 -5.64 -10.76 -8.41
CA LEU A 663 -5.61 -10.94 -6.97
C LEU A 663 -6.81 -10.24 -6.29
N LEU A 664 -7.10 -8.99 -6.65
CA LEU A 664 -8.24 -8.25 -6.08
C LEU A 664 -9.60 -8.83 -6.48
N LEU A 665 -9.72 -9.42 -7.67
CA LEU A 665 -10.95 -10.08 -8.10
C LEU A 665 -11.21 -11.38 -7.35
N GLU A 666 -10.15 -12.16 -7.06
CA GLU A 666 -10.22 -13.48 -6.45
C GLU A 666 -10.06 -13.45 -4.93
N SER A 667 -9.69 -12.30 -4.34
CA SER A 667 -9.49 -12.15 -2.90
C SER A 667 -10.68 -12.62 -2.09
N SER A 668 -10.41 -13.31 -0.98
CA SER A 668 -11.42 -13.65 0.01
C SER A 668 -11.84 -12.43 0.83
N VAL A 669 -12.86 -12.58 1.69
CA VAL A 669 -13.30 -11.49 2.58
C VAL A 669 -12.17 -11.13 3.56
N GLY A 670 -11.83 -9.84 3.62
CA GLY A 670 -10.74 -9.32 4.46
C GLY A 670 -9.34 -9.48 3.87
N GLU A 671 -9.23 -9.91 2.61
CA GLU A 671 -7.97 -9.97 1.87
C GLU A 671 -7.92 -8.86 0.81
N GLY A 672 -6.71 -8.39 0.53
CA GLY A 672 -6.51 -7.32 -0.45
C GLY A 672 -5.07 -6.86 -0.57
N ILE A 673 -4.88 -5.71 -1.19
CA ILE A 673 -3.59 -5.06 -1.35
C ILE A 673 -3.52 -3.86 -0.40
N PHE A 674 -2.40 -3.70 0.28
CA PHE A 674 -2.17 -2.61 1.21
C PHE A 674 -0.90 -1.86 0.84
N PHE A 675 -1.03 -0.55 0.63
CA PHE A 675 0.08 0.36 0.37
C PHE A 675 0.32 1.23 1.60
N ALA A 676 1.58 1.41 1.97
CA ALA A 676 1.99 2.21 3.13
C ALA A 676 3.17 3.12 2.78
N GLY A 677 2.89 4.34 2.33
CA GLY A 677 3.88 5.34 1.94
C GLY A 677 4.81 4.87 0.84
N THR A 678 6.10 5.06 1.08
CA THR A 678 7.17 4.65 0.15
C THR A 678 7.68 3.23 0.42
N LYS A 679 7.03 2.51 1.31
CA LYS A 679 7.42 1.14 1.69
C LYS A 679 6.48 0.11 1.12
#